data_2a96fabb7ad453da1c224f5b3d3bc27a
#
_entry.id   2a96fabb7ad453da1c224f5b3d3bc27a
#
_cell.length_a   1.000
_cell.length_b   1.000
_cell.length_c   1.000
_cell.angle_alpha   90.00
_cell.angle_beta   90.00
_cell.angle_gamma   90.00
#
_symmetry.space_group_name_H-M   'P 1'
#
loop_
_entity.id
_entity.type
_entity.pdbx_description
1 polymer ?
#
loop_
_entity_poly.entity_id
_entity_poly.type
_entity_poly.pdbx_seq_one_letter_code
_entity_poly.pdbx_strand_id
1 'polypeptide(L)'
;MRHLFTFFLLLSSFFLKSQVGSINISVFDEFSKKPVEATVKIQNRAESTTGNGSIQLGNLPSGSYTFEITAENYDISYLYDIDIIPNQNLTFSVGLSRSAIKTIQEVLIKKKAYKTTAESPVSLRNITSEEIQKNAGSNRDISRAILSFPGVGSTATFRNDLFIRGGSSAENKFYIDGIEVPIINHFQTQGASGGPRGIITVDFIKDVDFYSGAFPAKRNGALSSLFEFNLKEARKDKLGYKAIVGLDDLQLMIDGPLSKDQSWSGLFSVRKSNLQLLFKAIGLPFLPSYYDATFKVSKKFKSGDELYFVGLGAIDKFEFNTDAKNTLANLTLIDRLPVAPQWNYTFGAGYRHLVDNGNWLFTVSRNLLDNQATKYYRNIETPGNLLFDYNSQEGENKIRIDRNFMLGDFVFSAGTNFNDAKYTNNSTIKAVNQSGISFDEVNSDLKVLQYGFYVQSAKKFFDNKVQVSLGTRFDASNYSEQTNNPFEQFSPRFSLNYKFTDRWAFNFNTGIYHQLPAYTALGLKLNDNLVNQKTLKYIQNIHYVAGLEYNGKDNLRLTMEGYFKKYKNYPFSLRNQISLANIGADFGVVGSEPLDSRGFGETYGIEFLAQKRTLNNFYGILAYTFGYSKFSDGAGNLLPSSWDSRHIVSVSAGKVLPRNWNFSARFRMQSGLPETPYDLVRSSSVPIWNINNGPLQDFTKLNSQRGNVAHQLDLRTEKKWVFKKWQFTAYLDIINVYGSKTASNLPVVNLQRDDNGNGVIQNPNAPSSDQNYILEVGQQDKNMPIPYFGFIFEF
;
A
#
# COMPACT_ATOMS: atom_id res chain seq x y z
N MET A 1 36.93 9.13 19.17
CA MET A 1 35.96 10.21 19.11
C MET A 1 36.53 11.57 18.71
N ARG A 2 37.67 11.99 19.22
CA ARG A 2 38.29 13.30 18.92
C ARG A 2 38.70 13.47 17.44
N HIS A 3 39.14 12.44 16.77
CA HIS A 3 39.53 12.50 15.32
C HIS A 3 38.35 12.43 14.36
N LEU A 4 37.23 11.85 14.75
CA LEU A 4 36.00 11.88 13.98
C LEU A 4 35.38 13.32 13.98
N PHE A 5 35.47 14.02 15.10
CA PHE A 5 34.93 15.39 15.23
C PHE A 5 35.79 16.40 14.43
N THR A 6 37.10 16.19 14.35
CA THR A 6 38.02 17.04 13.57
C THR A 6 37.87 16.84 12.06
N PHE A 7 37.57 15.62 11.62
CA PHE A 7 37.24 15.29 10.24
C PHE A 7 35.91 15.95 9.79
N PHE A 8 34.93 16.02 10.70
CA PHE A 8 33.67 16.69 10.46
C PHE A 8 33.81 18.23 10.37
N LEU A 9 34.72 18.83 11.12
CA LEU A 9 34.96 20.28 11.10
C LEU A 9 35.76 20.72 9.87
N LEU A 10 36.65 19.90 9.34
CA LEU A 10 37.41 20.19 8.12
C LEU A 10 36.56 20.12 6.84
N LEU A 11 35.45 19.40 6.85
CA LEU A 11 34.49 19.38 5.72
C LEU A 11 33.61 20.62 5.64
N SER A 12 33.58 21.48 6.67
CA SER A 12 32.70 22.65 6.75
C SER A 12 33.25 23.94 6.12
N SER A 13 34.46 23.96 5.61
CA SER A 13 35.16 25.17 5.13
C SER A 13 35.31 25.29 3.61
N PHE A 14 34.62 24.47 2.81
CA PHE A 14 34.65 24.63 1.35
C PHE A 14 33.65 25.67 0.81
N PHE A 15 34.19 26.65 0.16
CA PHE A 15 33.62 27.85 -0.47
C PHE A 15 32.24 27.68 -1.10
N LEU A 16 31.30 28.54 -0.70
CA LEU A 16 29.99 28.80 -1.28
C LEU A 16 30.11 29.52 -2.64
N LYS A 17 30.42 28.81 -3.72
CA LYS A 17 30.01 29.28 -5.05
C LYS A 17 28.58 28.79 -5.27
N SER A 18 27.69 29.68 -5.72
CA SER A 18 26.32 29.33 -6.10
C SER A 18 26.34 28.15 -7.07
N GLN A 19 25.83 27.00 -6.60
CA GLN A 19 25.73 25.77 -7.39
C GLN A 19 24.36 25.78 -8.03
N VAL A 20 24.28 25.71 -9.33
CA VAL A 20 23.04 25.79 -10.10
C VAL A 20 22.68 24.47 -10.75
N GLY A 21 21.39 24.19 -10.80
CA GLY A 21 20.78 23.14 -11.57
C GLY A 21 19.74 23.70 -12.56
N SER A 22 19.03 22.82 -13.21
CA SER A 22 17.95 23.19 -14.12
C SER A 22 16.75 22.26 -13.95
N ILE A 23 15.59 22.72 -14.38
CA ILE A 23 14.37 21.95 -14.41
C ILE A 23 13.71 22.07 -15.78
N ASN A 24 13.22 20.96 -16.30
CA ASN A 24 12.39 20.89 -17.49
C ASN A 24 10.95 20.55 -17.06
N ILE A 25 10.00 21.43 -17.36
CA ILE A 25 8.59 21.25 -17.03
C ILE A 25 7.81 21.10 -18.30
N SER A 26 7.16 19.94 -18.49
CA SER A 26 6.22 19.67 -19.56
C SER A 26 4.80 19.82 -19.03
N VAL A 27 4.01 20.68 -19.65
CA VAL A 27 2.62 20.98 -19.25
C VAL A 27 1.66 20.41 -20.29
N PHE A 28 0.64 19.70 -19.84
CA PHE A 28 -0.33 19.08 -20.72
C PHE A 28 -1.74 19.12 -20.09
N ASP A 29 -2.75 19.04 -20.94
CA ASP A 29 -4.13 18.84 -20.50
C ASP A 29 -4.27 17.47 -19.80
N GLU A 30 -4.69 17.46 -18.55
CA GLU A 30 -4.71 16.26 -17.72
C GLU A 30 -5.55 15.14 -18.35
N PHE A 31 -6.55 15.52 -19.12
CA PHE A 31 -7.49 14.59 -19.72
C PHE A 31 -7.07 14.14 -21.13
N SER A 32 -6.87 15.08 -22.05
CA SER A 32 -6.46 14.78 -23.43
C SER A 32 -5.00 14.37 -23.58
N LYS A 33 -4.17 14.71 -22.57
CA LYS A 33 -2.72 14.56 -22.57
C LYS A 33 -1.98 15.39 -23.61
N LYS A 34 -2.67 16.27 -24.33
CA LYS A 34 -2.06 17.20 -25.29
C LYS A 34 -1.23 18.28 -24.59
N PRO A 35 -0.14 18.73 -25.17
CA PRO A 35 0.64 19.86 -24.67
C PRO A 35 -0.22 21.12 -24.49
N VAL A 36 0.03 21.88 -23.44
CA VAL A 36 -0.66 23.13 -23.13
C VAL A 36 0.37 24.25 -22.95
N GLU A 37 0.18 25.38 -23.64
CA GLU A 37 0.94 26.57 -23.34
C GLU A 37 0.58 27.11 -21.97
N ALA A 38 1.58 27.30 -21.13
CA ALA A 38 1.40 27.69 -19.74
C ALA A 38 2.49 28.65 -19.28
N THR A 39 2.16 29.47 -18.31
CA THR A 39 3.12 30.33 -17.62
C THR A 39 3.59 29.63 -16.36
N VAL A 40 4.90 29.53 -16.19
CA VAL A 40 5.56 28.97 -15.02
C VAL A 40 6.19 30.09 -14.21
N LYS A 41 5.77 30.23 -12.96
CA LYS A 41 6.26 31.23 -12.01
C LYS A 41 6.96 30.55 -10.85
N ILE A 42 8.14 31.03 -10.55
CA ILE A 42 8.89 30.60 -9.35
C ILE A 42 8.62 31.61 -8.24
N GLN A 43 8.41 31.15 -7.03
CA GLN A 43 8.21 32.00 -5.86
C GLN A 43 9.33 33.05 -5.78
N ASN A 44 8.99 34.34 -5.88
CA ASN A 44 9.89 35.53 -5.90
C ASN A 44 10.81 35.67 -7.13
N ARG A 45 10.51 35.08 -8.29
CA ARG A 45 11.27 35.22 -9.54
C ARG A 45 10.36 35.48 -10.74
N ALA A 46 10.98 35.87 -11.85
CA ALA A 46 10.29 36.20 -13.09
C ALA A 46 9.48 35.05 -13.67
N GLU A 47 8.37 35.39 -14.31
CA GLU A 47 7.50 34.46 -15.03
C GLU A 47 8.16 34.03 -16.34
N SER A 48 7.91 32.81 -16.76
CA SER A 48 8.39 32.23 -18.01
C SER A 48 7.28 31.42 -18.68
N THR A 49 7.12 31.56 -19.99
CA THR A 49 6.07 30.91 -20.78
C THR A 49 6.62 29.68 -21.50
N THR A 50 5.82 28.57 -21.53
CA THR A 50 6.18 27.35 -22.22
C THR A 50 6.00 27.51 -23.73
N GLY A 51 7.01 27.08 -24.50
CA GLY A 51 6.84 26.85 -25.94
C GLY A 51 6.40 25.40 -26.19
N ASN A 52 5.32 25.17 -26.93
CA ASN A 52 4.78 23.83 -27.22
C ASN A 52 4.55 22.96 -25.96
N GLY A 53 4.12 23.59 -24.86
CA GLY A 53 3.85 22.90 -23.60
C GLY A 53 5.10 22.47 -22.82
N SER A 54 6.30 22.94 -23.16
CA SER A 54 7.53 22.58 -22.41
C SER A 54 8.41 23.80 -22.18
N ILE A 55 9.01 23.90 -21.00
CA ILE A 55 9.95 24.93 -20.64
C ILE A 55 11.13 24.36 -19.88
N GLN A 56 12.33 24.84 -20.19
CA GLN A 56 13.53 24.57 -19.42
C GLN A 56 13.97 25.85 -18.66
N LEU A 57 14.01 25.76 -17.34
CA LEU A 57 14.49 26.80 -16.46
C LEU A 57 15.89 26.43 -15.97
N GLY A 58 16.89 27.16 -16.43
CA GLY A 58 18.29 26.95 -16.09
C GLY A 58 18.79 27.91 -15.00
N ASN A 59 20.03 27.65 -14.56
CA ASN A 59 20.74 28.50 -13.59
C ASN A 59 20.00 28.74 -12.27
N LEU A 60 19.22 27.74 -11.82
CA LEU A 60 18.55 27.77 -10.52
C LEU A 60 19.56 27.39 -9.43
N PRO A 61 19.82 28.22 -8.42
CA PRO A 61 20.60 27.82 -7.25
C PRO A 61 20.06 26.55 -6.62
N SER A 62 20.95 25.75 -6.05
CA SER A 62 20.49 24.56 -5.29
C SER A 62 19.60 24.96 -4.13
N GLY A 63 18.48 24.29 -3.96
CA GLY A 63 17.49 24.56 -2.93
C GLY A 63 16.13 23.98 -3.28
N SER A 64 15.19 24.10 -2.38
CA SER A 64 13.81 23.64 -2.57
C SER A 64 12.96 24.79 -3.14
N TYR A 65 12.23 24.51 -4.21
CA TYR A 65 11.42 25.47 -4.95
C TYR A 65 9.98 25.01 -5.10
N THR A 66 9.07 25.98 -5.11
CA THR A 66 7.69 25.75 -5.54
C THR A 66 7.46 26.47 -6.86
N PHE A 67 6.96 25.75 -7.86
CA PHE A 67 6.61 26.28 -9.18
C PHE A 67 5.10 26.39 -9.27
N GLU A 68 4.61 27.58 -9.65
CA GLU A 68 3.21 27.85 -9.97
C GLU A 68 3.04 27.73 -11.48
N ILE A 69 2.08 26.94 -11.96
CA ILE A 69 1.81 26.73 -13.38
C ILE A 69 0.40 27.20 -13.67
N THR A 70 0.28 28.18 -14.57
CA THR A 70 -0.99 28.77 -14.99
C THR A 70 -1.15 28.69 -16.51
N ALA A 71 -2.36 28.40 -16.97
CA ALA A 71 -2.70 28.43 -18.39
C ALA A 71 -4.13 28.93 -18.57
N GLU A 72 -4.40 29.52 -19.74
CA GLU A 72 -5.74 30.00 -20.08
C GLU A 72 -6.73 28.84 -20.10
N ASN A 73 -7.88 29.00 -19.50
CA ASN A 73 -8.95 27.99 -19.36
C ASN A 73 -8.57 26.74 -18.54
N TYR A 74 -7.54 26.82 -17.72
CA TYR A 74 -7.13 25.74 -16.82
C TYR A 74 -7.06 26.17 -15.36
N ASP A 75 -7.27 25.24 -14.46
CA ASP A 75 -7.05 25.44 -13.02
C ASP A 75 -5.53 25.55 -12.75
N ILE A 76 -5.13 26.43 -11.82
CA ILE A 76 -3.72 26.60 -11.45
C ILE A 76 -3.18 25.32 -10.82
N SER A 77 -2.00 24.89 -11.22
CA SER A 77 -1.28 23.74 -10.65
C SER A 77 0.04 24.18 -10.01
N TYR A 78 0.53 23.35 -9.08
CA TYR A 78 1.79 23.60 -8.36
C TYR A 78 2.65 22.35 -8.34
N LEU A 79 3.96 22.56 -8.51
CA LEU A 79 5.00 21.62 -8.11
C LEU A 79 5.61 22.13 -6.81
N TYR A 80 5.33 21.42 -5.72
CA TYR A 80 5.82 21.78 -4.38
C TYR A 80 7.13 21.09 -4.05
N ASP A 81 7.98 21.80 -3.31
CA ASP A 81 9.18 21.26 -2.66
C ASP A 81 10.13 20.52 -3.61
N ILE A 82 10.32 21.06 -4.82
CA ILE A 82 11.23 20.49 -5.79
C ILE A 82 12.66 20.88 -5.43
N ASP A 83 13.47 19.93 -5.05
CA ASP A 83 14.88 20.12 -4.73
C ASP A 83 15.70 20.25 -6.01
N ILE A 84 16.17 21.45 -6.30
CA ILE A 84 17.11 21.70 -7.41
C ILE A 84 18.51 21.23 -7.00
N ILE A 85 19.01 20.28 -7.74
CA ILE A 85 20.31 19.64 -7.53
C ILE A 85 21.32 20.22 -8.51
N PRO A 86 22.55 20.58 -8.07
CA PRO A 86 23.56 21.14 -8.95
C PRO A 86 23.91 20.23 -10.13
N ASN A 87 24.07 20.84 -11.30
CA ASN A 87 24.42 20.16 -12.54
C ASN A 87 23.47 19.04 -12.97
N GLN A 88 22.26 19.02 -12.42
CA GLN A 88 21.18 18.12 -12.84
C GLN A 88 20.09 18.93 -13.55
N ASN A 89 19.47 18.30 -14.54
CA ASN A 89 18.26 18.79 -15.18
C ASN A 89 17.10 17.86 -14.79
N LEU A 90 16.30 18.31 -13.84
CA LEU A 90 15.13 17.58 -13.38
C LEU A 90 14.03 17.68 -14.43
N THR A 91 13.25 16.64 -14.60
CA THR A 91 12.12 16.63 -15.55
C THR A 91 10.82 16.34 -14.80
N PHE A 92 9.84 17.22 -14.99
CA PHE A 92 8.50 17.08 -14.44
C PHE A 92 7.45 17.21 -15.52
N SER A 93 6.40 16.42 -15.42
CA SER A 93 5.20 16.50 -16.26
C SER A 93 4.03 16.93 -15.40
N VAL A 94 3.34 18.01 -15.78
CA VAL A 94 2.24 18.61 -15.06
C VAL A 94 0.99 18.57 -15.90
N GLY A 95 -0.02 17.81 -15.43
CA GLY A 95 -1.36 17.82 -16.02
C GLY A 95 -2.17 18.98 -15.45
N LEU A 96 -2.77 19.79 -16.31
CA LEU A 96 -3.69 20.84 -15.94
C LEU A 96 -5.14 20.39 -16.17
N SER A 97 -5.99 20.59 -15.19
CA SER A 97 -7.44 20.37 -15.31
C SER A 97 -8.11 21.60 -15.89
N ARG A 98 -8.99 21.41 -16.89
CA ARG A 98 -9.72 22.53 -17.51
C ARG A 98 -10.62 23.26 -16.52
N SER A 99 -10.56 24.59 -16.58
CA SER A 99 -11.51 25.46 -15.88
C SER A 99 -12.68 25.80 -16.79
N ALA A 100 -13.90 25.82 -16.25
CA ALA A 100 -15.07 26.24 -17.03
C ALA A 100 -15.25 27.78 -17.07
N ILE A 101 -14.35 28.55 -16.46
CA ILE A 101 -14.49 30.02 -16.39
C ILE A 101 -13.83 30.64 -17.61
N LYS A 102 -14.63 31.10 -18.57
CA LYS A 102 -14.22 32.07 -19.58
C LYS A 102 -14.30 33.48 -18.98
N THR A 103 -13.23 34.00 -18.37
CA THR A 103 -13.26 35.40 -17.97
C THR A 103 -11.88 36.01 -17.96
N ILE A 104 -11.77 37.03 -18.78
CA ILE A 104 -10.76 38.07 -18.79
C ILE A 104 -11.16 39.04 -17.68
N GLN A 105 -10.61 38.86 -16.50
CA GLN A 105 -10.41 39.90 -15.46
C GLN A 105 -9.71 39.26 -14.27
N GLU A 106 -8.80 39.99 -13.62
CA GLU A 106 -8.05 39.66 -12.44
C GLU A 106 -8.95 39.13 -11.29
N VAL A 107 -9.41 37.91 -11.42
CA VAL A 107 -9.92 37.19 -10.26
C VAL A 107 -8.76 36.40 -9.74
N LEU A 108 -8.30 36.73 -8.55
CA LEU A 108 -7.42 35.89 -7.71
C LEU A 108 -8.02 34.47 -7.65
N ILE A 109 -7.67 33.65 -8.64
CA ILE A 109 -8.05 32.23 -8.66
C ILE A 109 -7.31 31.59 -7.50
N LYS A 110 -8.04 31.28 -6.43
CA LYS A 110 -7.49 30.76 -5.19
C LYS A 110 -6.86 29.38 -5.43
N LYS A 111 -5.62 29.28 -5.04
CA LYS A 111 -4.69 28.16 -5.14
C LYS A 111 -5.29 26.84 -4.61
N LYS A 112 -5.37 25.79 -5.42
CA LYS A 112 -5.61 24.43 -4.93
C LYS A 112 -4.27 23.69 -4.79
N ALA A 113 -3.83 23.51 -3.54
CA ALA A 113 -2.62 22.75 -3.21
C ALA A 113 -2.81 21.24 -3.35
N TYR A 114 -4.04 20.78 -3.51
CA TYR A 114 -4.39 19.37 -3.44
C TYR A 114 -5.14 18.94 -4.70
N LYS A 115 -4.71 17.80 -5.26
CA LYS A 115 -5.29 17.21 -6.47
C LYS A 115 -6.73 16.75 -6.20
N THR A 116 -7.63 17.02 -7.13
CA THR A 116 -8.95 16.42 -7.24
C THR A 116 -9.14 15.94 -8.66
N THR A 117 -9.85 14.84 -8.89
CA THR A 117 -10.15 14.36 -10.24
C THR A 117 -11.61 14.63 -10.59
N ALA A 118 -11.89 14.78 -11.88
CA ALA A 118 -13.26 14.95 -12.36
C ALA A 118 -14.12 13.71 -12.05
N GLU A 119 -13.50 12.54 -12.10
CA GLU A 119 -14.14 11.24 -11.92
C GLU A 119 -14.42 10.92 -10.44
N SER A 120 -13.55 11.37 -9.54
CA SER A 120 -13.63 11.10 -8.10
C SER A 120 -13.26 12.35 -7.30
N PRO A 121 -14.19 13.28 -7.12
CA PRO A 121 -13.94 14.54 -6.44
C PRO A 121 -13.79 14.39 -4.91
N VAL A 122 -13.99 13.18 -4.36
CA VAL A 122 -14.12 12.87 -2.93
C VAL A 122 -13.11 11.83 -2.52
N SER A 123 -12.66 11.87 -1.27
CA SER A 123 -11.81 10.83 -0.62
C SER A 123 -10.51 10.51 -1.36
N LEU A 124 -10.03 11.43 -2.20
CA LEU A 124 -8.72 11.33 -2.86
C LEU A 124 -7.66 12.05 -2.02
N ARG A 125 -6.57 11.35 -1.76
CA ARG A 125 -5.35 11.86 -1.13
C ARG A 125 -4.19 11.66 -2.11
N ASN A 126 -3.63 12.75 -2.60
CA ASN A 126 -2.42 12.71 -3.42
C ASN A 126 -1.20 12.91 -2.52
N ILE A 127 -0.24 12.00 -2.59
CA ILE A 127 0.94 11.95 -1.74
C ILE A 127 2.16 12.03 -2.63
N THR A 128 3.03 13.00 -2.42
CA THR A 128 4.25 13.14 -3.23
C THR A 128 5.37 12.24 -2.72
N SER A 129 6.32 11.91 -3.59
CA SER A 129 7.53 11.15 -3.22
C SER A 129 8.26 11.80 -2.04
N GLU A 130 8.30 13.11 -2.01
CA GLU A 130 8.97 13.87 -0.96
C GLU A 130 8.24 13.76 0.40
N GLU A 131 6.92 13.83 0.40
CA GLU A 131 6.11 13.57 1.60
C GLU A 131 6.37 12.16 2.15
N ILE A 132 6.58 11.15 1.28
CA ILE A 132 6.93 9.79 1.70
C ILE A 132 8.34 9.73 2.30
N GLN A 133 9.31 10.34 1.63
CA GLN A 133 10.73 10.30 2.03
C GLN A 133 11.00 11.04 3.34
N LYS A 134 10.33 12.18 3.57
CA LYS A 134 10.48 13.02 4.77
C LYS A 134 9.65 12.56 5.96
N ASN A 135 8.74 11.62 5.79
CA ASN A 135 7.85 11.11 6.85
C ASN A 135 8.64 10.25 7.84
N ALA A 136 8.70 10.67 9.11
CA ALA A 136 9.37 9.91 10.15
C ALA A 136 8.74 8.51 10.31
N GLY A 137 9.55 7.48 10.52
CA GLY A 137 9.12 6.10 10.67
C GLY A 137 8.60 5.44 9.40
N SER A 138 8.58 6.15 8.26
CA SER A 138 8.23 5.54 6.98
C SER A 138 9.35 4.65 6.45
N ASN A 139 10.57 4.97 6.82
CA ASN A 139 11.77 4.29 6.30
C ASN A 139 11.75 4.17 4.76
N ARG A 140 11.32 5.23 4.07
CA ARG A 140 11.18 5.28 2.61
C ARG A 140 10.26 4.17 2.05
N ASP A 141 9.21 3.83 2.77
CA ASP A 141 8.19 2.84 2.38
C ASP A 141 6.83 3.51 2.32
N ILE A 142 6.16 3.39 1.17
CA ILE A 142 4.84 4.00 0.93
C ILE A 142 3.77 3.42 1.86
N SER A 143 3.79 2.11 2.11
CA SER A 143 2.80 1.45 2.97
C SER A 143 2.86 2.00 4.40
N ARG A 144 4.06 2.38 4.87
CA ARG A 144 4.25 3.03 6.17
C ARG A 144 3.92 4.52 6.17
N ALA A 145 4.21 5.21 5.07
CA ALA A 145 3.87 6.64 4.95
C ALA A 145 2.34 6.87 4.95
N ILE A 146 1.58 5.97 4.32
CA ILE A 146 0.12 6.01 4.27
C ILE A 146 -0.52 5.90 5.67
N LEU A 147 0.13 5.28 6.63
CA LEU A 147 -0.34 5.21 8.02
C LEU A 147 -0.53 6.59 8.69
N SER A 148 -0.05 7.65 8.06
CA SER A 148 -0.26 9.03 8.51
C SER A 148 -1.63 9.61 8.11
N PHE A 149 -2.42 8.90 7.28
CA PHE A 149 -3.71 9.39 6.80
C PHE A 149 -4.88 8.79 7.58
N PRO A 150 -6.05 9.47 7.60
CA PRO A 150 -7.21 8.96 8.31
C PRO A 150 -7.77 7.70 7.62
N GLY A 151 -8.45 6.88 8.40
CA GLY A 151 -9.03 5.63 7.93
C GLY A 151 -8.06 4.48 7.79
N VAL A 152 -6.75 4.70 8.02
CA VAL A 152 -5.70 3.70 7.76
C VAL A 152 -5.26 3.04 9.06
N GLY A 153 -5.71 1.82 9.28
CA GLY A 153 -5.22 0.91 10.33
C GLY A 153 -4.15 -0.04 9.79
N SER A 154 -3.41 -0.67 10.68
CA SER A 154 -2.45 -1.73 10.34
C SER A 154 -2.38 -2.76 11.46
N THR A 155 -1.80 -3.92 11.16
CA THR A 155 -1.32 -4.80 12.20
C THR A 155 -0.22 -4.10 12.99
N ALA A 156 -0.12 -4.40 14.26
CA ALA A 156 0.86 -3.76 15.13
C ALA A 156 2.23 -4.44 15.10
N THR A 157 2.36 -5.52 14.37
CA THR A 157 3.59 -6.28 14.18
C THR A 157 4.36 -5.75 12.96
N PHE A 158 5.56 -6.22 12.71
CA PHE A 158 6.49 -5.81 11.63
C PHE A 158 5.94 -5.95 10.20
N ARG A 159 4.63 -5.78 9.98
CA ARG A 159 3.96 -5.92 8.70
C ARG A 159 3.26 -4.63 8.29
N ASN A 160 3.07 -4.46 6.99
CA ASN A 160 2.42 -3.33 6.35
C ASN A 160 1.01 -3.69 5.86
N ASP A 161 0.29 -4.56 6.56
CA ASP A 161 -1.11 -4.84 6.21
C ASP A 161 -1.94 -3.59 6.43
N LEU A 162 -2.61 -3.13 5.38
CA LEU A 162 -3.38 -1.90 5.39
C LEU A 162 -4.88 -2.20 5.51
N PHE A 163 -5.47 -1.82 6.62
CA PHE A 163 -6.92 -1.88 6.84
C PHE A 163 -7.52 -0.50 6.63
N ILE A 164 -8.31 -0.34 5.58
CA ILE A 164 -8.81 0.98 5.18
C ILE A 164 -10.32 1.07 5.45
N ARG A 165 -10.72 2.03 6.31
CA ARG A 165 -12.13 2.23 6.68
C ARG A 165 -12.80 0.92 7.11
N GLY A 166 -12.13 0.14 7.93
CA GLY A 166 -12.63 -1.13 8.44
C GLY A 166 -12.74 -2.25 7.41
N GLY A 167 -12.12 -2.15 6.25
CA GLY A 167 -12.02 -3.24 5.28
C GLY A 167 -10.68 -3.98 5.38
N SER A 168 -10.64 -5.19 4.84
CA SER A 168 -9.51 -6.11 4.85
C SER A 168 -8.34 -5.61 3.99
N SER A 169 -7.13 -6.08 4.30
CA SER A 169 -5.94 -5.90 3.46
C SER A 169 -6.07 -6.56 2.08
N ALA A 170 -6.93 -7.57 1.92
CA ALA A 170 -7.26 -8.21 0.65
C ALA A 170 -8.17 -7.38 -0.27
N GLU A 171 -8.77 -6.32 0.24
CA GLU A 171 -9.72 -5.46 -0.48
C GLU A 171 -9.06 -4.24 -1.13
N ASN A 172 -7.75 -4.10 -1.03
CA ASN A 172 -6.97 -3.02 -1.60
C ASN A 172 -6.50 -3.37 -3.01
N LYS A 173 -6.43 -2.37 -3.90
CA LYS A 173 -5.91 -2.52 -5.26
C LYS A 173 -4.82 -1.50 -5.55
N PHE A 174 -3.81 -1.95 -6.29
CA PHE A 174 -2.61 -1.17 -6.57
C PHE A 174 -2.34 -1.13 -8.08
N TYR A 175 -2.02 0.05 -8.58
CA TYR A 175 -1.71 0.27 -10.00
C TYR A 175 -0.44 1.12 -10.12
N ILE A 176 0.45 0.78 -11.04
CA ILE A 176 1.62 1.58 -11.42
C ILE A 176 1.46 2.01 -12.87
N ASP A 177 1.36 3.32 -13.12
CA ASP A 177 1.12 3.89 -14.46
C ASP A 177 -0.02 3.20 -15.24
N GLY A 178 -1.06 2.75 -14.53
CA GLY A 178 -2.23 2.07 -15.08
C GLY A 178 -2.16 0.55 -15.14
N ILE A 179 -1.01 -0.05 -14.88
CA ILE A 179 -0.79 -1.50 -14.78
C ILE A 179 -1.11 -1.96 -13.37
N GLU A 180 -2.00 -2.93 -13.22
CA GLU A 180 -2.34 -3.51 -11.91
C GLU A 180 -1.17 -4.35 -11.38
N VAL A 181 -0.78 -4.08 -10.12
CA VAL A 181 0.29 -4.76 -9.40
C VAL A 181 -0.29 -5.37 -8.13
N PRO A 182 -0.59 -6.66 -8.11
CA PRO A 182 -1.24 -7.27 -6.95
C PRO A 182 -0.30 -7.39 -5.74
N ILE A 183 1.01 -7.38 -5.96
CA ILE A 183 2.04 -7.62 -4.93
C ILE A 183 2.91 -6.37 -4.82
N ILE A 184 2.86 -5.71 -3.67
CA ILE A 184 3.62 -4.49 -3.40
C ILE A 184 4.60 -4.62 -2.23
N ASN A 185 4.57 -5.74 -1.51
CA ASN A 185 5.42 -5.99 -0.35
C ASN A 185 6.18 -7.32 -0.48
N HIS A 186 7.36 -7.37 0.10
CA HIS A 186 8.11 -8.61 0.34
C HIS A 186 7.40 -9.48 1.38
N PHE A 187 7.54 -10.79 1.30
CA PHE A 187 6.92 -11.78 2.21
C PHE A 187 5.41 -11.56 2.34
N GLN A 188 4.75 -11.28 1.21
CA GLN A 188 3.32 -11.04 1.18
C GLN A 188 2.56 -12.34 1.40
N THR A 189 1.55 -12.31 2.27
CA THR A 189 0.61 -13.41 2.38
C THR A 189 -0.27 -13.45 1.14
N GLN A 190 -0.42 -14.62 0.54
CA GLN A 190 -1.27 -14.80 -0.63
C GLN A 190 -2.72 -14.44 -0.32
N GLY A 191 -3.37 -13.74 -1.25
CA GLY A 191 -4.73 -13.23 -1.06
C GLY A 191 -4.83 -11.97 -0.18
N ALA A 192 -3.72 -11.40 0.28
CA ALA A 192 -3.66 -10.15 1.05
C ALA A 192 -2.62 -9.20 0.46
N SER A 193 -2.52 -7.96 0.96
CA SER A 193 -1.55 -6.98 0.46
C SER A 193 -0.39 -6.70 1.42
N GLY A 194 -0.38 -7.31 2.59
CA GLY A 194 0.58 -7.03 3.65
C GLY A 194 1.91 -7.77 3.51
N GLY A 195 2.95 -7.19 4.11
CA GLY A 195 4.29 -7.73 4.18
C GLY A 195 5.20 -6.75 4.94
N PRO A 196 6.41 -7.13 5.36
CA PRO A 196 7.24 -6.28 6.23
C PRO A 196 7.89 -5.09 5.52
N ARG A 197 8.05 -5.13 4.18
CA ARG A 197 8.76 -4.11 3.41
C ARG A 197 8.17 -3.98 2.01
N GLY A 198 8.01 -2.73 1.55
CA GLY A 198 7.55 -2.44 0.19
C GLY A 198 8.59 -2.76 -0.90
N ILE A 199 8.12 -3.31 -2.03
CA ILE A 199 8.94 -3.58 -3.22
C ILE A 199 9.12 -2.31 -4.04
N ILE A 200 8.12 -1.41 -4.07
CA ILE A 200 8.12 -0.22 -4.92
C ILE A 200 9.19 0.78 -4.46
N THR A 201 10.09 1.13 -5.36
CA THR A 201 11.13 2.13 -5.11
C THR A 201 10.54 3.55 -5.06
N VAL A 202 10.56 4.18 -3.89
CA VAL A 202 9.99 5.53 -3.68
C VAL A 202 10.66 6.59 -4.56
N ASP A 203 11.94 6.44 -4.87
CA ASP A 203 12.69 7.37 -5.74
C ASP A 203 12.17 7.41 -7.17
N PHE A 204 11.42 6.40 -7.61
CA PHE A 204 10.78 6.39 -8.93
C PHE A 204 9.36 6.91 -8.90
N ILE A 205 8.76 7.05 -7.72
CA ILE A 205 7.43 7.61 -7.56
C ILE A 205 7.50 9.13 -7.77
N LYS A 206 6.61 9.66 -8.58
CA LYS A 206 6.29 11.09 -8.65
C LYS A 206 5.27 11.43 -7.58
N ASP A 207 4.14 10.76 -7.60
CA ASP A 207 3.06 10.88 -6.64
C ASP A 207 2.24 9.59 -6.57
N VAL A 208 1.44 9.45 -5.52
CA VAL A 208 0.50 8.35 -5.31
C VAL A 208 -0.88 8.95 -5.09
N ASP A 209 -1.83 8.54 -5.92
CA ASP A 209 -3.23 8.84 -5.71
C ASP A 209 -3.83 7.71 -4.86
N PHE A 210 -4.14 8.03 -3.61
CA PHE A 210 -4.77 7.14 -2.66
C PHE A 210 -6.26 7.46 -2.52
N TYR A 211 -7.11 6.50 -2.86
CA TYR A 211 -8.56 6.59 -2.73
C TYR A 211 -9.00 5.70 -1.56
N SER A 212 -9.63 6.28 -0.56
CA SER A 212 -10.29 5.56 0.55
C SER A 212 -11.80 5.37 0.34
N GLY A 213 -12.29 5.76 -0.83
CA GLY A 213 -13.68 5.64 -1.31
C GLY A 213 -13.81 6.34 -2.65
N ALA A 214 -15.03 6.39 -3.21
CA ALA A 214 -15.30 7.04 -4.50
C ALA A 214 -14.40 6.52 -5.64
N PHE A 215 -14.20 5.20 -5.71
CA PHE A 215 -13.32 4.61 -6.72
C PHE A 215 -13.84 4.88 -8.14
N PRO A 216 -12.99 5.35 -9.08
CA PRO A 216 -13.40 5.60 -10.46
C PRO A 216 -13.86 4.29 -11.15
N ALA A 217 -14.83 4.39 -12.07
CA ALA A 217 -15.41 3.21 -12.74
C ALA A 217 -14.39 2.42 -13.56
N LYS A 218 -13.32 3.06 -14.01
CA LYS A 218 -12.19 2.40 -14.69
C LYS A 218 -11.49 1.33 -13.84
N ARG A 219 -11.65 1.32 -12.50
CA ARG A 219 -10.99 0.36 -11.60
C ARG A 219 -11.99 -0.65 -11.05
N ASN A 220 -11.63 -1.94 -11.16
CA ASN A 220 -12.39 -3.08 -10.68
C ASN A 220 -11.79 -3.67 -9.40
N GLY A 221 -12.58 -4.44 -8.68
CA GLY A 221 -12.11 -5.28 -7.59
C GLY A 221 -11.62 -4.57 -6.34
N ALA A 222 -11.82 -3.25 -6.20
CA ALA A 222 -11.50 -2.51 -4.98
C ALA A 222 -12.74 -2.39 -4.10
N LEU A 223 -12.67 -2.83 -2.85
CA LEU A 223 -13.73 -2.68 -1.84
C LEU A 223 -13.33 -1.77 -0.70
N SER A 224 -12.02 -1.63 -0.45
CA SER A 224 -11.49 -0.88 0.70
C SER A 224 -10.68 0.33 0.28
N SER A 225 -9.72 0.15 -0.60
CA SER A 225 -8.93 1.24 -1.14
C SER A 225 -8.37 0.95 -2.54
N LEU A 226 -7.93 2.05 -3.17
CA LEU A 226 -7.26 2.04 -4.46
C LEU A 226 -6.04 2.95 -4.40
N PHE A 227 -4.91 2.46 -4.88
CA PHE A 227 -3.65 3.20 -5.02
C PHE A 227 -3.22 3.25 -6.48
N GLU A 228 -3.00 4.45 -6.97
CA GLU A 228 -2.41 4.69 -8.29
C GLU A 228 -1.04 5.35 -8.10
N PHE A 229 0.03 4.60 -8.34
CA PHE A 229 1.41 5.07 -8.32
C PHE A 229 1.74 5.65 -9.68
N ASN A 230 2.00 6.94 -9.71
CA ASN A 230 2.49 7.62 -10.90
C ASN A 230 4.01 7.68 -10.82
N LEU A 231 4.71 7.03 -11.74
CA LEU A 231 6.16 7.07 -11.79
C LEU A 231 6.65 8.38 -12.43
N LYS A 232 7.81 8.87 -11.98
CA LYS A 232 8.45 10.02 -12.59
C LYS A 232 8.89 9.72 -14.03
N GLU A 233 9.10 10.76 -14.80
CA GLU A 233 9.81 10.65 -16.07
C GLU A 233 11.32 10.58 -15.80
N ALA A 234 12.02 9.76 -16.58
CA ALA A 234 13.47 9.74 -16.51
C ALA A 234 14.08 11.03 -17.04
N ARG A 235 15.25 11.36 -16.56
CA ARG A 235 16.06 12.51 -17.04
C ARG A 235 16.28 12.41 -18.54
N LYS A 236 16.44 13.56 -19.21
CA LYS A 236 16.68 13.65 -20.64
C LYS A 236 18.07 14.16 -21.01
N ASP A 237 18.77 14.78 -20.05
CA ASP A 237 20.06 15.43 -20.27
C ASP A 237 21.23 14.44 -20.30
N LYS A 238 21.33 13.59 -19.30
CA LYS A 238 22.41 12.61 -19.13
C LYS A 238 21.98 11.50 -18.21
N LEU A 239 22.74 10.42 -18.15
CA LEU A 239 22.56 9.38 -17.14
C LEU A 239 22.89 9.93 -15.75
N GLY A 240 21.99 9.73 -14.82
CA GLY A 240 22.15 9.96 -13.39
C GLY A 240 22.27 8.64 -12.66
N TYR A 241 23.01 8.63 -11.58
CA TYR A 241 23.24 7.48 -10.74
C TYR A 241 22.89 7.82 -9.30
N LYS A 242 22.24 6.91 -8.64
CA LYS A 242 21.96 7.04 -7.20
C LYS A 242 22.31 5.74 -6.50
N ALA A 243 23.05 5.83 -5.40
CA ALA A 243 23.34 4.71 -4.54
C ALA A 243 22.85 5.01 -3.12
N ILE A 244 22.20 4.03 -2.50
CA ILE A 244 21.79 4.08 -1.10
C ILE A 244 22.50 2.95 -0.37
N VAL A 245 23.15 3.29 0.74
CA VAL A 245 23.79 2.34 1.66
C VAL A 245 23.09 2.52 3.00
N GLY A 246 22.12 1.68 3.26
CA GLY A 246 21.33 1.68 4.49
C GLY A 246 21.63 0.49 5.38
N LEU A 247 21.22 0.60 6.63
CA LEU A 247 21.27 -0.52 7.57
C LEU A 247 20.34 -1.66 7.14
N ASP A 248 19.22 -1.33 6.52
CA ASP A 248 18.21 -2.28 6.08
C ASP A 248 18.38 -2.76 4.63
N ASP A 249 18.97 -1.93 3.75
CA ASP A 249 19.21 -2.31 2.35
C ASP A 249 20.37 -1.57 1.67
N LEU A 250 20.83 -2.16 0.57
CA LEU A 250 21.70 -1.56 -0.43
C LEU A 250 20.90 -1.39 -1.71
N GLN A 251 20.90 -0.20 -2.30
CA GLN A 251 20.17 0.09 -3.52
C GLN A 251 21.01 0.86 -4.53
N LEU A 252 20.95 0.46 -5.79
CA LEU A 252 21.55 1.15 -6.92
C LEU A 252 20.50 1.53 -7.93
N MET A 253 20.58 2.75 -8.45
CA MET A 253 19.60 3.28 -9.40
C MET A 253 20.29 4.01 -10.54
N ILE A 254 19.70 3.89 -11.73
CA ILE A 254 20.10 4.60 -12.94
C ILE A 254 18.86 5.30 -13.50
N ASP A 255 19.03 6.55 -13.93
CA ASP A 255 17.96 7.42 -14.41
C ASP A 255 18.47 8.24 -15.59
N GLY A 256 17.92 8.10 -16.78
CA GLY A 256 18.32 8.96 -17.88
C GLY A 256 17.94 8.51 -19.30
N PRO A 257 18.48 9.19 -20.32
CA PRO A 257 18.22 8.87 -21.71
C PRO A 257 18.90 7.56 -22.12
N LEU A 258 18.19 6.76 -22.90
CA LEU A 258 18.67 5.48 -23.45
C LEU A 258 19.02 5.60 -24.95
N SER A 259 18.67 6.74 -25.58
CA SER A 259 18.98 7.01 -26.98
C SER A 259 19.53 8.44 -27.14
N LYS A 260 20.33 8.64 -28.20
CA LYS A 260 20.94 9.94 -28.49
C LYS A 260 19.92 11.03 -28.83
N ASP A 261 18.80 10.67 -29.43
CA ASP A 261 17.70 11.57 -29.76
C ASP A 261 16.76 11.83 -28.55
N GLN A 262 17.09 11.26 -27.37
CA GLN A 262 16.33 11.39 -26.12
C GLN A 262 14.87 10.92 -26.22
N SER A 263 14.51 10.21 -27.28
CA SER A 263 13.15 9.65 -27.45
C SER A 263 12.90 8.47 -26.51
N TRP A 264 13.94 7.72 -26.18
CA TRP A 264 13.92 6.65 -25.18
C TRP A 264 14.58 7.11 -23.88
N SER A 265 13.92 6.82 -22.77
CA SER A 265 14.45 7.10 -21.43
C SER A 265 14.10 5.98 -20.48
N GLY A 266 14.87 5.81 -19.40
CA GLY A 266 14.67 4.71 -18.46
C GLY A 266 15.05 5.03 -17.03
N LEU A 267 14.37 4.34 -16.13
CA LEU A 267 14.60 4.26 -14.69
C LEU A 267 14.88 2.80 -14.36
N PHE A 268 15.95 2.50 -13.67
CA PHE A 268 16.35 1.15 -13.26
C PHE A 268 16.81 1.17 -11.81
N SER A 269 16.33 0.24 -11.02
CA SER A 269 16.72 0.07 -9.63
C SER A 269 16.91 -1.40 -9.32
N VAL A 270 17.97 -1.71 -8.59
CA VAL A 270 18.18 -3.01 -7.95
C VAL A 270 18.45 -2.79 -6.47
N ARG A 271 17.87 -3.64 -5.63
CA ARG A 271 18.02 -3.55 -4.18
C ARG A 271 18.29 -4.92 -3.57
N LYS A 272 19.17 -4.94 -2.57
CA LYS A 272 19.47 -6.10 -1.72
C LYS A 272 19.25 -5.73 -0.27
N SER A 273 18.51 -6.55 0.46
CA SER A 273 18.28 -6.33 1.89
C SER A 273 19.50 -6.63 2.75
N ASN A 274 19.66 -5.85 3.81
CA ASN A 274 20.60 -6.09 4.92
C ASN A 274 19.85 -6.45 6.22
N LEU A 275 18.54 -6.76 6.15
CA LEU A 275 17.69 -7.02 7.32
C LEU A 275 18.23 -8.13 8.21
N GLN A 276 18.91 -9.14 7.64
CA GLN A 276 19.56 -10.20 8.41
C GLN A 276 20.55 -9.64 9.44
N LEU A 277 21.36 -8.65 9.05
CA LEU A 277 22.33 -8.01 9.95
C LEU A 277 21.61 -7.27 11.09
N LEU A 278 20.58 -6.50 10.76
CA LEU A 278 19.78 -5.77 11.73
C LEU A 278 19.09 -6.74 12.71
N PHE A 279 18.40 -7.76 12.20
CA PHE A 279 17.64 -8.70 13.00
C PHE A 279 18.52 -9.56 13.90
N LYS A 280 19.70 -9.97 13.40
CA LYS A 280 20.72 -10.64 14.22
C LYS A 280 21.23 -9.74 15.35
N ALA A 281 21.48 -8.45 15.05
CA ALA A 281 21.98 -7.48 16.04
C ALA A 281 20.96 -7.20 17.16
N ILE A 282 19.66 -7.19 16.86
CA ILE A 282 18.58 -6.99 17.85
C ILE A 282 18.06 -8.31 18.45
N GLY A 283 18.63 -9.45 18.07
CA GLY A 283 18.37 -10.75 18.69
C GLY A 283 17.03 -11.39 18.30
N LEU A 284 16.48 -11.05 17.12
CA LEU A 284 15.29 -11.70 16.61
C LEU A 284 15.57 -13.13 16.16
N PRO A 285 14.61 -14.06 16.33
CA PRO A 285 14.81 -15.48 16.04
C PRO A 285 14.69 -15.84 14.55
N PHE A 286 14.57 -14.86 13.65
CA PHE A 286 14.45 -15.06 12.21
C PHE A 286 15.20 -14.00 11.42
N LEU A 287 15.70 -14.39 10.23
CA LEU A 287 16.60 -13.62 9.38
C LEU A 287 16.03 -13.52 7.96
N PRO A 288 15.10 -12.59 7.70
CA PRO A 288 14.58 -12.37 6.35
C PRO A 288 15.62 -11.69 5.47
N SER A 289 15.70 -12.09 4.22
CA SER A 289 16.48 -11.39 3.21
C SER A 289 15.72 -11.32 1.89
N TYR A 290 15.96 -10.26 1.11
CA TYR A 290 15.34 -10.12 -0.19
C TYR A 290 16.26 -9.46 -1.20
N TYR A 291 15.92 -9.71 -2.47
CA TYR A 291 16.41 -8.96 -3.61
C TYR A 291 15.20 -8.46 -4.38
N ASP A 292 15.26 -7.25 -4.89
CA ASP A 292 14.24 -6.74 -5.81
C ASP A 292 14.83 -5.88 -6.92
N ALA A 293 14.05 -5.75 -7.97
CA ALA A 293 14.35 -4.87 -9.08
C ALA A 293 13.07 -4.17 -9.55
N THR A 294 13.21 -2.90 -9.92
CA THR A 294 12.13 -2.10 -10.52
C THR A 294 12.68 -1.34 -11.71
N PHE A 295 11.93 -1.30 -12.82
CA PHE A 295 12.29 -0.48 -13.96
C PHE A 295 11.09 0.14 -14.64
N LYS A 296 11.32 1.26 -15.32
CA LYS A 296 10.44 1.85 -16.33
C LYS A 296 11.28 2.27 -17.52
N VAL A 297 10.87 1.86 -18.71
CA VAL A 297 11.44 2.32 -19.96
C VAL A 297 10.33 2.95 -20.78
N SER A 298 10.52 4.16 -21.29
CA SER A 298 9.51 4.86 -22.06
C SER A 298 10.07 5.45 -23.34
N LYS A 299 9.23 5.48 -24.38
CA LYS A 299 9.46 6.14 -25.65
C LYS A 299 8.39 7.19 -25.87
N LYS A 300 8.81 8.43 -26.10
CA LYS A 300 7.93 9.50 -26.57
C LYS A 300 8.09 9.66 -28.07
N PHE A 301 6.99 9.58 -28.81
CA PHE A 301 6.94 9.76 -30.24
C PHE A 301 6.78 11.25 -30.59
N LYS A 302 7.14 11.64 -31.81
CA LYS A 302 6.94 13.01 -32.31
C LYS A 302 5.46 13.41 -32.35
N SER A 303 4.54 12.45 -32.48
CA SER A 303 3.09 12.65 -32.40
C SER A 303 2.58 13.01 -30.99
N GLY A 304 3.44 12.90 -29.96
CA GLY A 304 3.05 13.02 -28.55
C GLY A 304 2.62 11.71 -27.91
N ASP A 305 2.45 10.64 -28.70
CA ASP A 305 2.15 9.31 -28.21
C ASP A 305 3.28 8.80 -27.28
N GLU A 306 2.93 7.89 -26.39
CA GLU A 306 3.87 7.30 -25.44
C GLU A 306 3.73 5.78 -25.41
N LEU A 307 4.84 5.09 -25.58
CA LEU A 307 4.98 3.67 -25.29
C LEU A 307 5.85 3.50 -24.06
N TYR A 308 5.41 2.72 -23.09
CA TYR A 308 6.18 2.46 -21.88
C TYR A 308 6.11 1.01 -21.46
N PHE A 309 7.16 0.57 -20.77
CA PHE A 309 7.30 -0.73 -20.15
C PHE A 309 7.60 -0.51 -18.66
N VAL A 310 6.90 -1.22 -17.79
CA VAL A 310 7.11 -1.19 -16.34
C VAL A 310 7.30 -2.61 -15.87
N GLY A 311 8.28 -2.82 -15.02
CA GLY A 311 8.49 -4.10 -14.37
C GLY A 311 8.99 -3.95 -12.95
N LEU A 312 8.55 -4.84 -12.08
CA LEU A 312 9.06 -5.03 -10.74
C LEU A 312 9.04 -6.52 -10.41
N GLY A 313 9.97 -6.94 -9.57
CA GLY A 313 10.03 -8.32 -9.11
C GLY A 313 10.89 -8.46 -7.87
N ALA A 314 10.64 -9.51 -7.11
CA ALA A 314 11.31 -9.78 -5.85
C ALA A 314 11.58 -11.27 -5.66
N ILE A 315 12.65 -11.55 -4.90
CA ILE A 315 12.99 -12.89 -4.40
C ILE A 315 13.21 -12.76 -2.91
N ASP A 316 12.42 -13.49 -2.14
CA ASP A 316 12.38 -13.46 -0.68
C ASP A 316 12.89 -14.77 -0.10
N LYS A 317 13.78 -14.67 0.89
CA LYS A 317 14.35 -15.81 1.61
C LYS A 317 14.18 -15.62 3.10
N PHE A 318 13.88 -16.69 3.79
CA PHE A 318 13.64 -16.70 5.22
C PHE A 318 14.48 -17.81 5.87
N GLU A 319 15.19 -17.49 6.94
CA GLU A 319 16.00 -18.43 7.71
C GLU A 319 15.77 -18.19 9.20
N PHE A 320 15.94 -19.22 10.04
CA PHE A 320 15.92 -19.04 11.49
C PHE A 320 17.29 -18.57 12.00
N ASN A 321 17.28 -17.75 13.05
CA ASN A 321 18.46 -17.30 13.75
C ASN A 321 18.76 -18.28 14.90
N THR A 322 19.66 -19.20 14.67
CA THR A 322 20.06 -20.19 15.68
C THR A 322 20.85 -19.60 16.85
N ASP A 323 21.37 -18.37 16.69
CA ASP A 323 22.11 -17.65 17.74
C ASP A 323 21.20 -16.78 18.62
N ALA A 324 19.90 -16.75 18.36
CA ALA A 324 18.96 -15.97 19.16
C ALA A 324 18.86 -16.51 20.58
N LYS A 325 18.62 -15.62 21.55
CA LYS A 325 18.44 -16.02 22.95
C LYS A 325 17.23 -16.96 23.09
N ASN A 326 17.38 -18.00 23.90
CA ASN A 326 16.31 -18.95 24.24
C ASN A 326 15.32 -18.34 25.24
N THR A 327 14.64 -17.26 24.88
CA THR A 327 13.52 -16.72 25.64
C THR A 327 12.24 -17.44 25.25
N LEU A 328 11.25 -17.47 26.15
CA LEU A 328 9.94 -18.06 25.86
C LEU A 328 9.32 -17.47 24.58
N ALA A 329 9.44 -16.15 24.39
CA ALA A 329 8.94 -15.47 23.21
C ALA A 329 9.65 -15.92 21.91
N ASN A 330 10.98 -15.98 21.90
CA ASN A 330 11.76 -16.42 20.74
C ASN A 330 11.49 -17.90 20.40
N LEU A 331 11.45 -18.77 21.40
CA LEU A 331 11.13 -20.19 21.22
C LEU A 331 9.72 -20.36 20.62
N THR A 332 8.75 -19.61 21.14
CA THR A 332 7.37 -19.65 20.62
C THR A 332 7.29 -19.19 19.18
N LEU A 333 8.04 -18.13 18.79
CA LEU A 333 8.11 -17.66 17.40
C LEU A 333 8.75 -18.72 16.49
N ILE A 334 9.89 -19.31 16.89
CA ILE A 334 10.58 -20.35 16.13
C ILE A 334 9.69 -21.58 15.96
N ASP A 335 8.98 -21.99 17.00
CA ASP A 335 8.09 -23.15 16.94
C ASP A 335 6.90 -22.92 15.99
N ARG A 336 6.40 -21.70 15.87
CA ARG A 336 5.18 -21.40 15.11
C ARG A 336 5.43 -20.95 13.66
N LEU A 337 6.50 -20.21 13.41
CA LEU A 337 6.74 -19.64 12.07
C LEU A 337 7.17 -20.73 11.07
N PRO A 338 6.59 -20.79 9.87
CA PRO A 338 7.11 -21.60 8.78
C PRO A 338 8.33 -20.95 8.13
N VAL A 339 9.15 -21.75 7.46
CA VAL A 339 10.11 -21.27 6.47
C VAL A 339 9.35 -20.97 5.20
N ALA A 340 9.33 -19.71 4.76
CA ALA A 340 8.44 -19.23 3.71
C ALA A 340 9.21 -18.46 2.61
N PRO A 341 9.93 -19.13 1.70
CA PRO A 341 10.52 -18.49 0.53
C PRO A 341 9.42 -18.11 -0.47
N GLN A 342 9.63 -16.96 -1.16
CA GLN A 342 8.74 -16.45 -2.17
C GLN A 342 9.52 -15.85 -3.33
N TRP A 343 8.92 -15.82 -4.50
CA TRP A 343 9.34 -14.91 -5.56
C TRP A 343 8.13 -14.43 -6.36
N ASN A 344 8.26 -13.23 -6.90
CA ASN A 344 7.17 -12.63 -7.65
C ASN A 344 7.69 -11.67 -8.71
N TYR A 345 6.86 -11.42 -9.72
CA TYR A 345 7.07 -10.32 -10.64
C TYR A 345 5.76 -9.78 -11.18
N THR A 346 5.78 -8.53 -11.58
CA THR A 346 4.81 -7.91 -12.49
C THR A 346 5.57 -7.23 -13.60
N PHE A 347 5.19 -7.51 -14.84
CA PHE A 347 5.70 -6.87 -16.04
C PHE A 347 4.53 -6.44 -16.91
N GLY A 348 4.60 -5.23 -17.47
CA GLY A 348 3.57 -4.75 -18.36
C GLY A 348 4.06 -3.68 -19.31
N ALA A 349 3.28 -3.49 -20.37
CA ALA A 349 3.46 -2.45 -21.37
C ALA A 349 2.19 -1.61 -21.49
N GLY A 350 2.36 -0.31 -21.72
CA GLY A 350 1.27 0.61 -22.00
C GLY A 350 1.57 1.44 -23.24
N TYR A 351 0.57 1.61 -24.09
CA TYR A 351 0.64 2.51 -25.24
C TYR A 351 -0.47 3.55 -25.12
N ARG A 352 -0.08 4.81 -25.05
CA ARG A 352 -0.99 5.96 -25.01
C ARG A 352 -0.98 6.62 -26.37
N HIS A 353 -2.12 6.62 -27.03
CA HIS A 353 -2.35 7.28 -28.30
C HIS A 353 -3.19 8.54 -28.11
N LEU A 354 -2.65 9.69 -28.50
CA LEU A 354 -3.30 10.99 -28.39
C LEU A 354 -4.18 11.23 -29.62
N VAL A 355 -5.42 11.67 -29.37
CA VAL A 355 -6.38 12.08 -30.39
C VAL A 355 -6.94 13.45 -30.05
N ASP A 356 -7.67 14.08 -31.00
CA ASP A 356 -8.06 15.48 -30.85
C ASP A 356 -8.86 15.81 -29.58
N ASN A 357 -9.74 14.93 -29.17
CA ASN A 357 -10.63 15.14 -28.04
C ASN A 357 -10.30 14.26 -26.82
N GLY A 358 -9.07 13.67 -26.76
CA GLY A 358 -8.70 12.84 -25.65
C GLY A 358 -7.55 11.87 -25.94
N ASN A 359 -7.60 10.68 -25.36
CA ASN A 359 -6.58 9.64 -25.57
C ASN A 359 -7.15 8.23 -25.46
N TRP A 360 -6.45 7.29 -26.08
CA TRP A 360 -6.57 5.86 -25.84
C TRP A 360 -5.38 5.40 -24.98
N LEU A 361 -5.63 4.48 -24.06
CA LEU A 361 -4.60 3.78 -23.31
C LEU A 361 -4.83 2.28 -23.47
N PHE A 362 -3.86 1.61 -24.06
CA PHE A 362 -3.80 0.15 -24.16
C PHE A 362 -2.78 -0.35 -23.18
N THR A 363 -3.13 -1.31 -22.33
CA THR A 363 -2.18 -1.95 -21.43
C THR A 363 -2.28 -3.46 -21.52
N VAL A 364 -1.12 -4.10 -21.50
CA VAL A 364 -0.99 -5.55 -21.34
C VAL A 364 -0.03 -5.81 -20.20
N SER A 365 -0.31 -6.81 -19.36
CA SER A 365 0.58 -7.14 -18.27
C SER A 365 0.47 -8.61 -17.88
N ARG A 366 1.53 -9.09 -17.24
CA ARG A 366 1.57 -10.37 -16.58
C ARG A 366 2.15 -10.22 -15.18
N ASN A 367 1.54 -10.86 -14.23
CA ASN A 367 2.09 -11.04 -12.89
C ASN A 367 2.12 -12.52 -12.52
N LEU A 368 3.04 -12.86 -11.63
CA LEU A 368 3.17 -14.18 -11.04
C LEU A 368 3.65 -14.01 -9.58
N LEU A 369 3.05 -14.80 -8.70
CA LEU A 369 3.51 -15.07 -7.34
C LEU A 369 3.74 -16.56 -7.20
N ASP A 370 4.93 -16.94 -6.76
CA ASP A 370 5.26 -18.27 -6.25
C ASP A 370 5.42 -18.16 -4.74
N ASN A 371 4.61 -18.90 -4.01
CA ASN A 371 4.55 -18.81 -2.56
C ASN A 371 4.70 -20.20 -1.96
N GLN A 372 5.73 -20.38 -1.15
CA GLN A 372 6.03 -21.63 -0.48
C GLN A 372 6.10 -21.40 1.02
N ALA A 373 5.70 -22.41 1.80
CA ALA A 373 5.88 -22.38 3.24
C ALA A 373 5.92 -23.79 3.78
N THR A 374 6.95 -24.11 4.55
CA THR A 374 7.12 -25.46 5.14
C THR A 374 7.33 -25.35 6.64
N LYS A 375 6.66 -26.23 7.38
CA LYS A 375 6.78 -26.29 8.84
C LYS A 375 6.87 -27.74 9.32
N TYR A 376 7.85 -27.99 10.16
CA TYR A 376 7.99 -29.23 10.87
C TYR A 376 7.79 -29.03 12.38
N TYR A 377 7.24 -30.04 13.05
CA TYR A 377 7.19 -30.05 14.51
C TYR A 377 8.59 -29.89 15.09
N ARG A 378 8.77 -28.90 15.97
CA ARG A 378 10.07 -28.53 16.56
C ARG A 378 11.18 -28.21 15.53
N ASN A 379 10.83 -27.91 14.30
CA ASN A 379 11.77 -27.70 13.17
C ASN A 379 12.69 -28.90 12.89
N ILE A 380 12.28 -30.11 13.25
CA ILE A 380 13.02 -31.36 12.96
C ILE A 380 12.50 -31.90 11.61
N GLU A 381 13.32 -31.76 10.58
CA GLU A 381 12.98 -32.10 9.20
C GLU A 381 12.96 -33.63 8.97
N THR A 382 11.91 -34.26 9.46
CA THR A 382 11.60 -35.67 9.16
C THR A 382 10.17 -35.79 8.66
N PRO A 383 9.85 -36.76 7.80
CA PRO A 383 8.48 -36.89 7.23
C PRO A 383 7.39 -36.98 8.28
N GLY A 384 7.65 -37.64 9.42
CA GLY A 384 6.68 -37.77 10.52
C GLY A 384 6.35 -36.46 11.22
N ASN A 385 7.28 -35.51 11.18
CA ASN A 385 7.16 -34.20 11.81
C ASN A 385 6.59 -33.12 10.91
N LEU A 386 6.31 -33.44 9.65
CA LEU A 386 5.72 -32.45 8.71
C LEU A 386 4.33 -32.06 9.19
N LEU A 387 4.14 -30.78 9.49
CA LEU A 387 2.88 -30.18 9.91
C LEU A 387 2.21 -29.44 8.77
N PHE A 388 3.02 -28.75 7.96
CA PHE A 388 2.54 -27.88 6.90
C PHE A 388 3.54 -27.85 5.77
N ASP A 389 3.09 -28.18 4.58
CA ASP A 389 3.83 -27.99 3.33
C ASP A 389 2.90 -27.33 2.33
N TYR A 390 3.22 -26.10 1.97
CA TYR A 390 2.41 -25.25 1.11
C TYR A 390 3.22 -24.83 -0.10
N ASN A 391 2.72 -25.14 -1.27
CA ASN A 391 3.32 -24.75 -2.53
C ASN A 391 2.22 -24.28 -3.48
N SER A 392 2.20 -22.97 -3.77
CA SER A 392 1.20 -22.39 -4.64
C SER A 392 1.76 -21.36 -5.60
N GLN A 393 1.13 -21.27 -6.76
CA GLN A 393 1.40 -20.23 -7.75
C GLN A 393 0.12 -19.53 -8.15
N GLU A 394 0.22 -18.22 -8.31
CA GLU A 394 -0.85 -17.36 -8.80
C GLU A 394 -0.32 -16.50 -9.93
N GLY A 395 -0.83 -16.70 -11.13
CA GLY A 395 -0.41 -15.98 -12.33
C GLY A 395 -1.61 -15.36 -13.06
N GLU A 396 -1.46 -14.16 -13.55
CA GLU A 396 -2.51 -13.45 -14.27
C GLU A 396 -1.94 -12.78 -15.51
N ASN A 397 -2.66 -12.89 -16.64
CA ASN A 397 -2.43 -12.15 -17.87
C ASN A 397 -3.57 -11.14 -18.04
N LYS A 398 -3.24 -9.85 -18.12
CA LYS A 398 -4.24 -8.79 -18.15
C LYS A 398 -4.13 -7.96 -19.41
N ILE A 399 -5.27 -7.64 -20.00
CA ILE A 399 -5.43 -6.69 -21.10
C ILE A 399 -6.45 -5.65 -20.68
N ARG A 400 -6.14 -4.39 -20.98
CA ARG A 400 -7.03 -3.29 -20.68
C ARG A 400 -6.99 -2.26 -21.78
N ILE A 401 -8.16 -1.74 -22.13
CA ILE A 401 -8.34 -0.68 -23.12
C ILE A 401 -9.18 0.41 -22.48
N ASP A 402 -8.63 1.61 -22.35
CA ASP A 402 -9.32 2.79 -21.82
C ASP A 402 -9.38 3.87 -22.88
N ARG A 403 -10.55 4.47 -23.07
CA ARG A 403 -10.79 5.65 -23.88
C ARG A 403 -11.20 6.79 -22.97
N ASN A 404 -10.43 7.87 -22.94
CA ASN A 404 -10.79 9.12 -22.30
C ASN A 404 -11.07 10.17 -23.37
N PHE A 405 -12.22 10.85 -23.32
CA PHE A 405 -12.61 11.82 -24.33
C PHE A 405 -13.56 12.89 -23.78
N MET A 406 -13.57 14.03 -24.44
CA MET A 406 -14.48 15.12 -24.12
C MET A 406 -15.56 15.23 -25.19
N LEU A 407 -16.79 15.47 -24.77
CA LEU A 407 -17.92 15.80 -25.64
C LEU A 407 -18.60 17.04 -25.06
N GLY A 408 -18.39 18.19 -25.69
CA GLY A 408 -18.74 19.48 -25.08
C GLY A 408 -18.05 19.65 -23.74
N ASP A 409 -18.82 19.97 -22.68
CA ASP A 409 -18.32 20.14 -21.32
C ASP A 409 -18.24 18.83 -20.52
N PHE A 410 -18.67 17.72 -21.11
CA PHE A 410 -18.62 16.43 -20.46
C PHE A 410 -17.27 15.76 -20.68
N VAL A 411 -16.73 15.22 -19.60
CA VAL A 411 -15.55 14.36 -19.59
C VAL A 411 -16.04 12.93 -19.50
N PHE A 412 -15.66 12.09 -20.48
CA PHE A 412 -16.03 10.68 -20.53
C PHE A 412 -14.80 9.80 -20.37
N SER A 413 -14.99 8.70 -19.64
CA SER A 413 -14.03 7.60 -19.59
C SER A 413 -14.80 6.30 -19.81
N ALA A 414 -14.40 5.50 -20.77
CA ALA A 414 -15.00 4.21 -21.07
C ALA A 414 -13.92 3.19 -21.40
N GLY A 415 -14.17 1.92 -21.13
CA GLY A 415 -13.18 0.90 -21.42
C GLY A 415 -13.59 -0.51 -21.05
N THR A 416 -12.67 -1.42 -21.29
CA THR A 416 -12.83 -2.84 -21.00
C THR A 416 -11.55 -3.43 -20.43
N ASN A 417 -11.68 -4.51 -19.69
CA ASN A 417 -10.57 -5.29 -19.15
C ASN A 417 -10.84 -6.78 -19.28
N PHE A 418 -9.76 -7.52 -19.45
CA PHE A 418 -9.71 -8.99 -19.46
C PHE A 418 -8.59 -9.42 -18.54
N ASN A 419 -8.83 -10.45 -17.75
CA ASN A 419 -7.85 -11.07 -16.86
C ASN A 419 -7.98 -12.60 -16.97
N ASP A 420 -6.98 -13.25 -17.54
CA ASP A 420 -6.84 -14.70 -17.58
C ASP A 420 -5.93 -15.13 -16.44
N ALA A 421 -6.51 -15.73 -15.42
CA ALA A 421 -5.86 -16.11 -14.17
C ALA A 421 -5.70 -17.63 -14.08
N LYS A 422 -4.54 -18.05 -13.59
CA LYS A 422 -4.26 -19.42 -13.19
C LYS A 422 -3.76 -19.46 -11.76
N TYR A 423 -4.38 -20.31 -10.95
CA TYR A 423 -3.98 -20.61 -9.59
C TYR A 423 -3.74 -22.10 -9.43
N THR A 424 -2.58 -22.47 -8.89
CA THR A 424 -2.25 -23.84 -8.52
C THR A 424 -1.87 -23.89 -7.04
N ASN A 425 -2.27 -24.97 -6.37
CA ASN A 425 -1.88 -25.23 -4.99
C ASN A 425 -1.72 -26.73 -4.79
N ASN A 426 -0.56 -27.13 -4.32
CA ASN A 426 -0.27 -28.48 -3.88
C ASN A 426 0.25 -28.39 -2.44
N SER A 427 -0.60 -28.73 -1.48
CA SER A 427 -0.31 -28.51 -0.06
C SER A 427 -0.81 -29.66 0.79
N THR A 428 -0.03 -29.96 1.82
CA THR A 428 -0.40 -30.86 2.91
C THR A 428 -0.50 -30.04 4.19
N ILE A 429 -1.66 -30.08 4.83
CA ILE A 429 -1.94 -29.30 6.04
C ILE A 429 -2.46 -30.21 7.13
N LYS A 430 -1.76 -30.28 8.25
CA LYS A 430 -2.28 -30.85 9.49
C LYS A 430 -2.82 -29.70 10.34
N ALA A 431 -4.09 -29.72 10.67
CA ALA A 431 -4.73 -28.65 11.42
C ALA A 431 -5.62 -29.20 12.54
N VAL A 432 -5.76 -28.39 13.59
CA VAL A 432 -6.74 -28.61 14.65
C VAL A 432 -7.85 -27.60 14.46
N ASN A 433 -9.08 -28.08 14.41
CA ASN A 433 -10.28 -27.26 14.30
C ASN A 433 -11.27 -27.59 15.43
N GLN A 434 -12.45 -27.00 15.40
CA GLN A 434 -13.48 -27.26 16.41
C GLN A 434 -13.91 -28.73 16.45
N SER A 435 -13.87 -29.43 15.30
CA SER A 435 -14.30 -30.82 15.15
C SER A 435 -13.19 -31.86 15.47
N GLY A 436 -11.96 -31.41 15.73
CA GLY A 436 -10.81 -32.26 16.01
C GLY A 436 -9.61 -32.04 15.13
N ILE A 437 -8.83 -33.07 14.84
CA ILE A 437 -7.64 -33.04 13.98
C ILE A 437 -8.05 -33.32 12.54
N SER A 438 -7.60 -32.53 11.60
CA SER A 438 -7.74 -32.75 10.17
C SER A 438 -6.38 -32.89 9.46
N PHE A 439 -6.39 -33.69 8.39
CA PHE A 439 -5.30 -33.86 7.46
C PHE A 439 -5.85 -33.45 6.09
N ASP A 440 -5.51 -32.25 5.63
CA ASP A 440 -6.05 -31.74 4.38
C ASP A 440 -4.94 -31.79 3.32
N GLU A 441 -5.15 -32.59 2.26
CA GLU A 441 -4.36 -32.55 1.03
C GLU A 441 -5.13 -31.69 0.02
N VAL A 442 -4.51 -30.58 -0.38
CA VAL A 442 -5.07 -29.66 -1.35
C VAL A 442 -4.30 -29.75 -2.64
N ASN A 443 -4.96 -30.14 -3.70
CA ASN A 443 -4.39 -30.17 -5.05
C ASN A 443 -5.31 -29.38 -5.98
N SER A 444 -4.98 -28.12 -6.22
CA SER A 444 -5.82 -27.18 -6.97
C SER A 444 -5.17 -26.82 -8.31
N ASP A 445 -5.95 -26.80 -9.37
CA ASP A 445 -5.61 -26.19 -10.66
C ASP A 445 -6.85 -25.42 -11.15
N LEU A 446 -6.88 -24.15 -10.84
CA LEU A 446 -7.99 -23.24 -11.14
C LEU A 446 -7.61 -22.34 -12.29
N LYS A 447 -8.47 -22.23 -13.31
CA LYS A 447 -8.38 -21.23 -14.36
C LYS A 447 -9.63 -20.37 -14.34
N VAL A 448 -9.45 -19.08 -14.29
CA VAL A 448 -10.53 -18.09 -14.24
C VAL A 448 -10.31 -16.97 -15.23
N LEU A 449 -11.23 -16.83 -16.17
CA LEU A 449 -11.31 -15.65 -17.01
C LEU A 449 -12.24 -14.63 -16.36
N GLN A 450 -11.76 -13.43 -16.12
CA GLN A 450 -12.54 -12.28 -15.67
C GLN A 450 -12.58 -11.24 -16.78
N TYR A 451 -13.71 -10.61 -16.98
CA TYR A 451 -13.88 -9.55 -17.95
C TYR A 451 -14.86 -8.50 -17.45
N GLY A 452 -14.71 -7.27 -17.93
CA GLY A 452 -15.60 -6.20 -17.52
C GLY A 452 -15.54 -5.02 -18.49
N PHE A 453 -16.58 -4.20 -18.44
CA PHE A 453 -16.63 -2.95 -19.16
C PHE A 453 -17.22 -1.85 -18.27
N TYR A 454 -16.82 -0.61 -18.53
CA TYR A 454 -17.27 0.53 -17.77
C TYR A 454 -17.49 1.75 -18.64
N VAL A 455 -18.33 2.64 -18.14
CA VAL A 455 -18.48 4.01 -18.64
C VAL A 455 -18.64 4.95 -17.45
N GLN A 456 -18.00 6.10 -17.52
CA GLN A 456 -18.12 7.16 -16.54
C GLN A 456 -18.15 8.50 -17.24
N SER A 457 -18.99 9.42 -16.75
CA SER A 457 -19.07 10.80 -17.22
C SER A 457 -18.99 11.76 -16.03
N ALA A 458 -18.33 12.88 -16.22
CA ALA A 458 -18.28 13.96 -15.25
C ALA A 458 -18.48 15.31 -15.93
N LYS A 459 -19.17 16.22 -15.24
CA LYS A 459 -19.39 17.59 -15.69
C LYS A 459 -19.35 18.56 -14.51
N LYS A 460 -18.85 19.77 -14.78
CA LYS A 460 -18.89 20.92 -13.87
C LYS A 460 -20.04 21.84 -14.30
N PHE A 461 -20.82 22.30 -13.34
CA PHE A 461 -21.96 23.20 -13.49
C PHE A 461 -21.79 24.47 -12.66
N PHE A 462 -22.53 25.54 -13.00
CA PHE A 462 -22.61 26.78 -12.21
C PHE A 462 -21.21 27.37 -11.90
N ASP A 463 -20.44 27.69 -12.95
CA ASP A 463 -19.07 28.25 -12.82
C ASP A 463 -18.15 27.40 -11.92
N ASN A 464 -18.19 26.08 -12.11
CA ASN A 464 -17.40 25.11 -11.35
C ASN A 464 -17.77 24.97 -9.86
N LYS A 465 -18.94 25.51 -9.44
CA LYS A 465 -19.41 25.32 -8.06
C LYS A 465 -19.89 23.92 -7.78
N VAL A 466 -20.50 23.28 -8.78
CA VAL A 466 -21.01 21.91 -8.66
C VAL A 466 -20.31 21.03 -9.66
N GLN A 467 -19.72 19.93 -9.20
CA GLN A 467 -19.16 18.87 -10.04
C GLN A 467 -19.89 17.57 -9.75
N VAL A 468 -20.42 16.95 -10.80
CA VAL A 468 -21.15 15.67 -10.74
C VAL A 468 -20.37 14.65 -11.57
N SER A 469 -20.24 13.44 -11.05
CA SER A 469 -19.76 12.28 -11.78
C SER A 469 -20.74 11.12 -11.65
N LEU A 470 -21.07 10.51 -12.77
CA LEU A 470 -21.88 9.30 -12.89
C LEU A 470 -21.06 8.24 -13.60
N GLY A 471 -21.01 7.06 -13.04
CA GLY A 471 -20.31 5.94 -13.63
C GLY A 471 -21.05 4.64 -13.41
N THR A 472 -20.78 3.69 -14.27
CA THR A 472 -21.22 2.31 -14.08
C THR A 472 -20.17 1.35 -14.60
N ARG A 473 -20.21 0.15 -14.03
CA ARG A 473 -19.35 -0.93 -14.38
C ARG A 473 -20.11 -2.25 -14.33
N PHE A 474 -19.76 -3.15 -15.22
CA PHE A 474 -20.21 -4.53 -15.26
C PHE A 474 -18.99 -5.43 -15.27
N ASP A 475 -18.96 -6.36 -14.33
CA ASP A 475 -17.88 -7.37 -14.23
C ASP A 475 -18.49 -8.77 -14.31
N ALA A 476 -17.73 -9.71 -14.84
CA ALA A 476 -18.12 -11.11 -14.88
C ALA A 476 -16.90 -12.03 -14.84
N SER A 477 -17.16 -13.30 -14.51
CA SER A 477 -16.12 -14.34 -14.44
C SER A 477 -16.72 -15.69 -14.84
N ASN A 478 -15.99 -16.49 -15.58
CA ASN A 478 -16.40 -17.86 -15.95
C ASN A 478 -16.30 -18.85 -14.78
N TYR A 479 -16.07 -18.41 -13.56
CA TYR A 479 -15.93 -19.29 -12.39
C TYR A 479 -17.21 -20.10 -12.09
N SER A 480 -18.38 -19.49 -12.21
CA SER A 480 -19.70 -20.10 -12.03
C SER A 480 -20.75 -19.40 -12.89
N GLU A 481 -21.94 -20.00 -13.04
CA GLU A 481 -23.06 -19.37 -13.77
C GLU A 481 -23.44 -18.01 -13.15
N GLN A 482 -23.44 -17.88 -11.82
CA GLN A 482 -23.79 -16.66 -11.13
C GLN A 482 -22.73 -15.58 -11.33
N THR A 483 -21.46 -15.94 -11.29
CA THR A 483 -20.37 -14.97 -11.52
C THR A 483 -20.22 -14.61 -12.99
N ASN A 484 -20.77 -15.40 -13.92
CA ASN A 484 -20.73 -15.15 -15.36
C ASN A 484 -21.80 -14.18 -15.86
N ASN A 485 -22.80 -13.88 -15.05
CA ASN A 485 -23.84 -12.89 -15.38
C ASN A 485 -23.37 -11.48 -15.00
N PRO A 486 -23.00 -10.59 -15.96
CA PRO A 486 -22.47 -9.27 -15.64
C PRO A 486 -23.49 -8.34 -14.96
N PHE A 487 -24.79 -8.62 -15.09
CA PHE A 487 -25.84 -7.83 -14.45
C PHE A 487 -25.92 -8.07 -12.93
N GLU A 488 -25.48 -9.23 -12.45
CA GLU A 488 -25.35 -9.53 -11.02
C GLU A 488 -24.25 -8.67 -10.37
N GLN A 489 -23.25 -8.23 -11.14
CA GLN A 489 -22.16 -7.36 -10.71
C GLN A 489 -22.30 -5.92 -11.22
N PHE A 490 -23.55 -5.48 -11.49
CA PHE A 490 -23.83 -4.09 -11.86
C PHE A 490 -23.37 -3.14 -10.75
N SER A 491 -22.48 -2.21 -11.08
CA SER A 491 -21.73 -1.36 -10.16
C SER A 491 -21.94 0.13 -10.47
N PRO A 492 -23.11 0.71 -10.18
CA PRO A 492 -23.37 2.14 -10.35
C PRO A 492 -22.56 2.96 -9.33
N ARG A 493 -22.13 4.15 -9.75
CA ARG A 493 -21.35 5.09 -8.93
C ARG A 493 -21.80 6.50 -9.17
N PHE A 494 -21.95 7.26 -8.10
CA PHE A 494 -22.31 8.66 -8.11
C PHE A 494 -21.38 9.46 -7.21
N SER A 495 -20.89 10.60 -7.68
CA SER A 495 -20.12 11.55 -6.87
C SER A 495 -20.57 12.96 -7.11
N LEU A 496 -20.61 13.75 -6.04
CA LEU A 496 -20.95 15.16 -6.02
C LEU A 496 -19.90 15.95 -5.25
N ASN A 497 -19.41 17.02 -5.83
CA ASN A 497 -18.67 18.07 -5.10
C ASN A 497 -19.41 19.38 -5.27
N TYR A 498 -19.79 20.01 -4.17
CA TYR A 498 -20.47 21.31 -4.15
C TYR A 498 -19.65 22.34 -3.37
N LYS A 499 -19.09 23.32 -4.07
CA LYS A 499 -18.39 24.47 -3.49
C LYS A 499 -19.41 25.55 -3.17
N PHE A 500 -19.82 25.63 -1.91
CA PHE A 500 -20.75 26.69 -1.48
C PHE A 500 -20.03 27.99 -1.16
N THR A 501 -18.69 27.95 -0.94
CA THR A 501 -17.81 29.12 -0.99
C THR A 501 -16.51 28.77 -1.72
N ASP A 502 -15.65 29.73 -1.96
CA ASP A 502 -14.33 29.49 -2.57
C ASP A 502 -13.41 28.59 -1.72
N ARG A 503 -13.67 28.49 -0.41
CA ARG A 503 -12.85 27.72 0.51
C ARG A 503 -13.52 26.47 1.02
N TRP A 504 -14.84 26.41 1.04
CA TRP A 504 -15.60 25.33 1.57
C TRP A 504 -16.30 24.54 0.46
N ALA A 505 -16.20 23.23 0.54
CA ALA A 505 -16.93 22.32 -0.33
C ALA A 505 -17.61 21.22 0.49
N PHE A 506 -18.78 20.82 0.06
CA PHE A 506 -19.45 19.60 0.47
C PHE A 506 -19.19 18.53 -0.56
N ASN A 507 -18.87 17.33 -0.10
CA ASN A 507 -18.58 16.17 -0.91
C ASN A 507 -19.54 15.05 -0.55
N PHE A 508 -20.06 14.34 -1.56
CA PHE A 508 -20.88 13.15 -1.38
C PHE A 508 -20.52 12.12 -2.43
N ASN A 509 -20.46 10.85 -2.02
CA ASN A 509 -20.26 9.70 -2.91
C ASN A 509 -21.14 8.54 -2.45
N THR A 510 -21.71 7.83 -3.42
CA THR A 510 -22.30 6.52 -3.22
C THR A 510 -22.01 5.61 -4.40
N GLY A 511 -21.90 4.32 -4.15
CA GLY A 511 -21.64 3.35 -5.20
C GLY A 511 -21.72 1.92 -4.71
N ILE A 512 -21.90 1.02 -5.66
CA ILE A 512 -21.82 -0.44 -5.46
C ILE A 512 -20.52 -0.92 -6.08
N TYR A 513 -19.79 -1.72 -5.34
CA TYR A 513 -18.50 -2.26 -5.73
C TYR A 513 -18.51 -3.77 -5.56
N HIS A 514 -17.86 -4.48 -6.50
CA HIS A 514 -17.77 -5.92 -6.48
C HIS A 514 -16.31 -6.38 -6.57
N GLN A 515 -15.99 -7.46 -5.86
CA GLN A 515 -14.70 -8.13 -5.91
C GLN A 515 -14.91 -9.64 -5.93
N LEU A 516 -14.25 -10.33 -6.85
CA LEU A 516 -14.17 -11.79 -6.80
C LEU A 516 -13.34 -12.20 -5.57
N PRO A 517 -13.75 -13.18 -4.76
CA PRO A 517 -12.94 -13.69 -3.66
C PRO A 517 -11.54 -14.11 -4.11
N ALA A 518 -10.59 -14.18 -3.17
CA ALA A 518 -9.21 -14.60 -3.46
C ALA A 518 -9.17 -16.00 -4.11
N TYR A 519 -8.21 -16.23 -5.00
CA TYR A 519 -8.08 -17.51 -5.71
C TYR A 519 -7.85 -18.68 -4.75
N THR A 520 -7.24 -18.45 -3.59
CA THR A 520 -7.12 -19.42 -2.51
C THR A 520 -8.50 -19.94 -2.03
N ALA A 521 -9.49 -19.04 -1.95
CA ALA A 521 -10.86 -19.41 -1.58
C ALA A 521 -11.60 -20.10 -2.75
N LEU A 522 -11.40 -19.63 -3.98
CA LEU A 522 -12.06 -20.17 -5.17
C LEU A 522 -11.51 -21.54 -5.57
N GLY A 523 -10.21 -21.75 -5.37
CA GLY A 523 -9.47 -22.89 -5.89
C GLY A 523 -9.50 -24.14 -5.03
N LEU A 524 -10.19 -24.15 -3.87
CA LEU A 524 -10.26 -25.34 -3.04
C LEU A 524 -10.84 -26.50 -3.84
N LYS A 525 -10.06 -27.58 -4.00
CA LYS A 525 -10.41 -28.77 -4.73
C LYS A 525 -10.30 -29.98 -3.80
N LEU A 526 -11.38 -30.71 -3.64
CA LEU A 526 -11.44 -31.99 -2.90
C LEU A 526 -11.99 -33.05 -3.84
N ASN A 527 -11.33 -34.21 -3.91
CA ASN A 527 -11.72 -35.30 -4.80
C ASN A 527 -12.01 -34.81 -6.23
N ASP A 528 -11.09 -34.01 -6.80
CA ASP A 528 -11.17 -33.41 -8.13
C ASP A 528 -12.31 -32.41 -8.38
N ASN A 529 -13.12 -32.10 -7.38
CA ASN A 529 -14.21 -31.12 -7.50
C ASN A 529 -13.84 -29.79 -6.83
N LEU A 530 -14.11 -28.68 -7.51
CA LEU A 530 -14.04 -27.34 -6.92
C LEU A 530 -15.19 -27.16 -5.92
N VAL A 531 -14.87 -27.26 -4.63
CA VAL A 531 -15.86 -27.31 -3.54
C VAL A 531 -16.68 -26.02 -3.47
N ASN A 532 -16.02 -24.88 -3.66
CA ASN A 532 -16.61 -23.56 -3.45
C ASN A 532 -17.22 -22.96 -4.73
N GLN A 533 -17.20 -23.70 -5.87
CA GLN A 533 -17.63 -23.15 -7.17
C GLN A 533 -19.10 -22.74 -7.24
N LYS A 534 -19.96 -23.52 -6.58
CA LYS A 534 -21.42 -23.27 -6.58
C LYS A 534 -21.87 -22.33 -5.47
N THR A 535 -21.02 -22.07 -4.48
CA THR A 535 -21.37 -21.37 -3.25
C THR A 535 -20.79 -19.98 -3.14
N LEU A 536 -19.63 -19.71 -3.79
CA LEU A 536 -19.01 -18.41 -3.77
C LEU A 536 -19.49 -17.52 -4.91
N LYS A 537 -19.79 -16.27 -4.56
CA LYS A 537 -20.20 -15.15 -5.43
C LYS A 537 -19.21 -14.02 -5.31
N TYR A 538 -19.38 -12.99 -6.16
CA TYR A 538 -18.69 -11.72 -5.93
C TYR A 538 -19.10 -11.13 -4.58
N ILE A 539 -18.12 -10.71 -3.80
CA ILE A 539 -18.33 -9.89 -2.60
C ILE A 539 -18.88 -8.55 -3.08
N GLN A 540 -19.98 -8.10 -2.51
CA GLN A 540 -20.57 -6.80 -2.80
C GLN A 540 -20.35 -5.86 -1.62
N ASN A 541 -19.97 -4.60 -1.92
CA ASN A 541 -19.85 -3.55 -0.93
C ASN A 541 -20.56 -2.28 -1.42
N ILE A 542 -21.49 -1.76 -0.63
CA ILE A 542 -22.22 -0.52 -0.91
C ILE A 542 -21.62 0.56 -0.03
N HIS A 543 -21.12 1.63 -0.65
CA HIS A 543 -20.52 2.76 0.05
C HIS A 543 -21.45 3.98 0.07
N TYR A 544 -21.45 4.66 1.21
CA TYR A 544 -21.95 6.02 1.38
C TYR A 544 -20.88 6.84 2.09
N VAL A 545 -20.45 7.93 1.46
CA VAL A 545 -19.44 8.83 2.02
C VAL A 545 -19.92 10.26 1.86
N ALA A 546 -19.93 11.03 2.94
CA ALA A 546 -20.24 12.45 2.91
C ALA A 546 -19.21 13.21 3.74
N GLY A 547 -18.85 14.42 3.31
CA GLY A 547 -17.85 15.19 4.05
C GLY A 547 -17.81 16.66 3.67
N LEU A 548 -17.14 17.41 4.53
CA LEU A 548 -16.80 18.80 4.34
C LEU A 548 -15.31 18.97 4.11
N GLU A 549 -14.95 19.81 3.18
CA GLU A 549 -13.56 20.19 2.88
C GLU A 549 -13.39 21.69 2.99
N TYR A 550 -12.36 22.12 3.72
CA TYR A 550 -11.93 23.50 3.80
C TYR A 550 -10.50 23.65 3.22
N ASN A 551 -10.37 24.53 2.24
CA ASN A 551 -9.08 24.91 1.66
C ASN A 551 -8.71 26.32 2.16
N GLY A 552 -7.81 26.36 3.12
CA GLY A 552 -7.34 27.57 3.78
C GLY A 552 -6.24 28.30 3.00
N LYS A 553 -5.70 29.36 3.61
CA LYS A 553 -4.46 29.99 3.18
C LYS A 553 -3.27 29.06 3.46
N ASP A 554 -2.13 29.34 2.83
CA ASP A 554 -0.85 28.66 3.11
C ASP A 554 -0.90 27.13 2.95
N ASN A 555 -1.64 26.65 1.93
CA ASN A 555 -1.78 25.25 1.61
C ASN A 555 -2.32 24.38 2.80
N LEU A 556 -3.17 24.96 3.62
CA LEU A 556 -3.89 24.24 4.66
C LEU A 556 -5.15 23.59 4.07
N ARG A 557 -5.30 22.30 4.26
CA ARG A 557 -6.51 21.52 3.95
C ARG A 557 -7.07 20.91 5.23
N LEU A 558 -8.35 21.11 5.49
CA LEU A 558 -9.08 20.39 6.52
C LEU A 558 -10.18 19.57 5.86
N THR A 559 -10.35 18.33 6.26
CA THR A 559 -11.48 17.50 5.83
C THR A 559 -12.11 16.81 7.02
N MET A 560 -13.44 16.70 6.98
CA MET A 560 -14.20 15.86 7.90
C MET A 560 -15.12 15.00 7.05
N GLU A 561 -14.97 13.67 7.11
CA GLU A 561 -15.74 12.71 6.31
C GLU A 561 -16.41 11.68 7.21
N GLY A 562 -17.70 11.41 6.99
CA GLY A 562 -18.41 10.25 7.53
C GLY A 562 -18.53 9.19 6.44
N TYR A 563 -18.36 7.93 6.82
CA TYR A 563 -18.53 6.81 5.88
C TYR A 563 -19.39 5.71 6.48
N PHE A 564 -20.13 5.03 5.60
CA PHE A 564 -20.85 3.80 5.88
C PHE A 564 -20.67 2.85 4.70
N LYS A 565 -20.26 1.60 4.99
CA LYS A 565 -20.10 0.53 4.02
C LYS A 565 -20.95 -0.65 4.45
N LYS A 566 -21.69 -1.25 3.53
CA LYS A 566 -22.50 -2.45 3.77
C LYS A 566 -22.02 -3.57 2.87
N TYR A 567 -21.53 -4.63 3.49
CA TYR A 567 -21.04 -5.83 2.82
C TYR A 567 -22.13 -6.88 2.68
N LYS A 568 -22.15 -7.54 1.52
CA LYS A 568 -22.96 -8.73 1.24
C LYS A 568 -22.10 -9.77 0.54
N ASN A 569 -22.54 -11.00 0.59
CA ASN A 569 -21.85 -12.16 -0.02
C ASN A 569 -20.39 -12.29 0.45
N TYR A 570 -20.08 -11.90 1.67
CA TYR A 570 -18.73 -12.06 2.21
C TYR A 570 -18.46 -13.54 2.45
N PRO A 571 -17.25 -14.07 2.14
CA PRO A 571 -16.91 -15.46 2.35
C PRO A 571 -17.12 -15.87 3.81
N PHE A 572 -17.82 -17.01 4.01
CA PHE A 572 -18.21 -17.52 5.31
C PHE A 572 -17.71 -18.96 5.47
N SER A 573 -16.98 -19.23 6.55
CA SER A 573 -16.45 -20.53 6.87
C SER A 573 -17.55 -21.49 7.30
N LEU A 574 -17.73 -22.58 6.55
CA LEU A 574 -18.66 -23.65 6.92
C LEU A 574 -18.09 -24.53 8.03
N ARG A 575 -16.76 -24.54 8.19
CA ARG A 575 -16.06 -25.27 9.24
C ARG A 575 -16.21 -24.60 10.60
N ASN A 576 -15.99 -23.28 10.64
CA ASN A 576 -15.97 -22.48 11.86
C ASN A 576 -17.28 -21.73 12.13
N GLN A 577 -18.25 -21.75 11.20
CA GLN A 577 -19.53 -21.05 11.28
C GLN A 577 -19.40 -19.53 11.56
N ILE A 578 -18.45 -18.89 10.90
CA ILE A 578 -18.17 -17.46 11.03
C ILE A 578 -17.69 -16.86 9.70
N SER A 579 -17.89 -15.56 9.54
CA SER A 579 -17.31 -14.82 8.42
C SER A 579 -15.79 -14.84 8.48
N LEU A 580 -15.14 -14.99 7.33
CA LEU A 580 -13.69 -14.93 7.24
C LEU A 580 -13.13 -13.58 7.73
N ALA A 581 -13.93 -12.53 7.76
CA ALA A 581 -13.56 -11.24 8.34
C ALA A 581 -13.31 -11.27 9.87
N ASN A 582 -13.79 -12.28 10.56
CA ASN A 582 -13.64 -12.42 12.01
C ASN A 582 -12.44 -13.27 12.42
N ILE A 583 -11.72 -13.88 11.44
CA ILE A 583 -10.53 -14.72 11.66
C ILE A 583 -9.37 -14.23 10.79
N GLY A 584 -8.23 -13.92 11.38
CA GLY A 584 -6.99 -13.59 10.66
C GLY A 584 -6.75 -12.12 10.39
N ALA A 585 -6.38 -11.35 11.42
CA ALA A 585 -5.98 -9.96 11.27
C ALA A 585 -4.59 -9.80 10.62
N ASP A 586 -3.65 -10.70 10.93
CA ASP A 586 -2.24 -10.52 10.56
C ASP A 586 -1.92 -10.99 9.13
N PHE A 587 -2.64 -12.00 8.63
CA PHE A 587 -2.25 -12.70 7.41
C PHE A 587 -3.30 -12.63 6.30
N GLY A 588 -4.37 -11.87 6.49
CA GLY A 588 -5.51 -11.93 5.59
C GLY A 588 -6.21 -13.30 5.64
N VAL A 589 -7.06 -13.55 4.67
CA VAL A 589 -7.86 -14.78 4.64
C VAL A 589 -7.36 -15.71 3.56
N VAL A 590 -6.80 -16.84 3.96
CA VAL A 590 -6.30 -17.85 3.02
C VAL A 590 -7.45 -18.61 2.33
N GLY A 591 -8.51 -18.94 3.05
CA GLY A 591 -9.73 -19.53 2.47
C GLY A 591 -9.60 -20.95 1.96
N SER A 592 -8.62 -21.74 2.45
CA SER A 592 -8.41 -23.15 2.09
C SER A 592 -9.40 -24.10 2.80
N GLU A 593 -10.68 -23.76 2.77
CA GLU A 593 -11.74 -24.50 3.46
C GLU A 593 -13.08 -24.40 2.71
N PRO A 594 -14.06 -25.26 3.00
CA PRO A 594 -15.41 -25.10 2.46
C PRO A 594 -16.03 -23.77 2.89
N LEU A 595 -16.41 -22.97 1.90
CA LEU A 595 -16.94 -21.61 2.07
C LEU A 595 -18.27 -21.44 1.33
N ASP A 596 -19.08 -20.50 1.80
CA ASP A 596 -20.19 -19.95 1.02
C ASP A 596 -20.25 -18.42 1.12
N SER A 597 -21.24 -17.82 0.47
CA SER A 597 -21.41 -16.37 0.37
C SER A 597 -22.51 -15.82 1.28
N ARG A 598 -22.83 -16.51 2.40
CA ARG A 598 -23.85 -16.02 3.35
C ARG A 598 -23.38 -14.89 4.24
N GLY A 599 -22.08 -14.66 4.33
CA GLY A 599 -21.50 -13.62 5.19
C GLY A 599 -21.97 -12.21 4.79
N PHE A 600 -22.22 -11.39 5.78
CA PHE A 600 -22.52 -9.97 5.62
C PHE A 600 -21.85 -9.17 6.73
N GLY A 601 -21.75 -7.86 6.51
CA GLY A 601 -21.10 -6.98 7.49
C GLY A 601 -21.34 -5.52 7.22
N GLU A 602 -20.88 -4.71 8.15
CA GLU A 602 -20.94 -3.25 8.04
C GLU A 602 -19.70 -2.60 8.65
N THR A 603 -19.26 -1.52 8.03
CA THR A 603 -18.23 -0.66 8.59
C THR A 603 -18.68 0.79 8.51
N TYR A 604 -18.44 1.56 9.57
CA TYR A 604 -18.85 2.95 9.61
C TYR A 604 -17.96 3.76 10.54
N GLY A 605 -17.85 5.05 10.26
CA GLY A 605 -17.01 5.91 11.07
C GLY A 605 -16.97 7.35 10.59
N ILE A 606 -16.16 8.13 11.33
CA ILE A 606 -15.90 9.54 11.05
C ILE A 606 -14.38 9.75 11.00
N GLU A 607 -13.95 10.51 10.02
CA GLU A 607 -12.55 10.84 9.79
C GLU A 607 -12.35 12.35 9.83
N PHE A 608 -11.24 12.77 10.43
CA PHE A 608 -10.76 14.15 10.38
C PHE A 608 -9.34 14.17 9.85
N LEU A 609 -9.05 15.12 8.95
CA LEU A 609 -7.71 15.37 8.43
C LEU A 609 -7.43 16.88 8.46
N ALA A 610 -6.29 17.25 9.04
CA ALA A 610 -5.66 18.54 8.81
C ALA A 610 -4.30 18.29 8.15
N GLN A 611 -4.11 18.84 6.95
CA GLN A 611 -2.88 18.68 6.19
C GLN A 611 -2.35 20.05 5.76
N LYS A 612 -1.07 20.27 5.97
CA LYS A 612 -0.36 21.46 5.51
C LYS A 612 0.85 21.03 4.69
N ARG A 613 0.88 21.43 3.41
CA ARG A 613 2.07 21.32 2.56
C ARG A 613 2.99 22.52 2.77
N THR A 614 4.27 22.31 2.50
CA THR A 614 5.33 23.23 2.83
C THR A 614 5.08 24.65 2.26
N LEU A 615 4.90 25.57 3.17
CA LEU A 615 5.15 27.00 3.04
C LEU A 615 5.94 27.39 4.29
N ASN A 616 7.04 28.12 4.14
CA ASN A 616 7.93 28.47 5.26
C ASN A 616 8.62 27.27 5.93
N ASN A 617 8.97 26.25 5.12
CA ASN A 617 9.75 25.11 5.54
C ASN A 617 9.08 24.22 6.61
N PHE A 618 7.77 24.37 6.87
CA PHE A 618 7.00 23.52 7.78
C PHE A 618 5.92 22.73 7.03
N TYR A 619 5.82 21.44 7.30
CA TYR A 619 4.79 20.56 6.76
C TYR A 619 4.22 19.69 7.90
N GLY A 620 2.98 19.23 7.73
CA GLY A 620 2.38 18.37 8.75
C GLY A 620 1.04 17.78 8.35
N ILE A 621 0.72 16.68 9.01
CA ILE A 621 -0.54 15.95 8.89
C ILE A 621 -1.02 15.62 10.30
N LEU A 622 -2.26 15.96 10.61
CA LEU A 622 -3.00 15.46 11.76
C LEU A 622 -4.21 14.67 11.22
N ALA A 623 -4.29 13.41 11.56
CA ALA A 623 -5.37 12.52 11.17
C ALA A 623 -6.00 11.87 12.40
N TYR A 624 -7.32 11.79 12.41
CA TYR A 624 -8.08 11.07 13.41
C TYR A 624 -9.20 10.28 12.74
N THR A 625 -9.39 9.06 13.19
CA THR A 625 -10.50 8.20 12.75
C THR A 625 -11.16 7.57 13.96
N PHE A 626 -12.47 7.62 13.99
CA PHE A 626 -13.31 6.81 14.84
C PHE A 626 -14.19 5.92 14.00
N GLY A 627 -14.20 4.59 14.23
CA GLY A 627 -14.97 3.68 13.40
C GLY A 627 -15.19 2.31 14.00
N TYR A 628 -16.06 1.56 13.34
CA TYR A 628 -16.42 0.19 13.65
C TYR A 628 -16.35 -0.67 12.40
N SER A 629 -16.00 -1.95 12.58
CA SER A 629 -16.04 -2.97 11.54
C SER A 629 -16.59 -4.26 12.16
N LYS A 630 -17.76 -4.71 11.65
CA LYS A 630 -18.45 -5.86 12.20
C LYS A 630 -18.95 -6.78 11.09
N PHE A 631 -18.82 -8.08 11.30
CA PHE A 631 -19.27 -9.10 10.35
C PHE A 631 -20.02 -10.22 11.05
N SER A 632 -20.86 -10.95 10.29
CA SER A 632 -21.80 -11.93 10.80
C SER A 632 -21.12 -13.20 11.30
N ASP A 633 -21.68 -13.75 12.39
CA ASP A 633 -21.50 -15.14 12.82
C ASP A 633 -22.56 -16.07 12.20
N GLY A 634 -22.54 -17.36 12.55
CA GLY A 634 -23.49 -18.36 12.08
C GLY A 634 -24.93 -18.18 12.57
N ALA A 635 -25.13 -17.43 13.66
CA ALA A 635 -26.44 -17.08 14.20
C ALA A 635 -26.98 -15.74 13.63
N GLY A 636 -26.18 -15.05 12.79
CA GLY A 636 -26.56 -13.77 12.19
C GLY A 636 -26.24 -12.55 13.07
N ASN A 637 -25.50 -12.73 14.19
CA ASN A 637 -25.05 -11.60 15.01
C ASN A 637 -23.85 -10.94 14.37
N LEU A 638 -23.70 -9.62 14.56
CA LEU A 638 -22.56 -8.84 14.10
C LEU A 638 -21.47 -8.80 15.17
N LEU A 639 -20.37 -9.52 14.94
CA LEU A 639 -19.19 -9.53 15.78
C LEU A 639 -18.10 -8.58 15.23
N PRO A 640 -17.22 -8.04 16.07
CA PRO A 640 -16.08 -7.26 15.57
C PRO A 640 -15.24 -8.07 14.57
N SER A 641 -14.86 -7.47 13.45
CA SER A 641 -13.88 -8.08 12.56
C SER A 641 -12.51 -8.12 13.21
N SER A 642 -11.62 -8.97 12.71
CA SER A 642 -10.24 -9.06 13.22
C SER A 642 -9.44 -7.76 13.11
N TRP A 643 -9.88 -6.82 12.29
CA TRP A 643 -9.26 -5.51 12.07
C TRP A 643 -10.11 -4.33 12.57
N ASP A 644 -11.11 -4.57 13.43
CA ASP A 644 -11.94 -3.53 14.04
C ASP A 644 -11.11 -2.65 14.98
N SER A 645 -10.65 -1.50 14.48
CA SER A 645 -9.89 -0.51 15.26
C SER A 645 -10.74 0.73 15.49
N ARG A 646 -11.11 0.97 16.77
CA ARG A 646 -12.05 2.03 17.17
C ARG A 646 -11.50 3.43 16.97
N HIS A 647 -10.28 3.65 17.43
CA HIS A 647 -9.62 4.96 17.38
C HIS A 647 -8.26 4.82 16.71
N ILE A 648 -8.00 5.67 15.74
CA ILE A 648 -6.70 5.81 15.09
C ILE A 648 -6.35 7.29 15.07
N VAL A 649 -5.21 7.63 15.66
CA VAL A 649 -4.63 8.98 15.66
C VAL A 649 -3.28 8.93 14.99
N SER A 650 -3.00 9.85 14.10
CA SER A 650 -1.66 10.07 13.55
C SER A 650 -1.36 11.56 13.49
N VAL A 651 -0.21 11.93 14.03
CA VAL A 651 0.33 13.29 13.95
C VAL A 651 1.73 13.19 13.38
N SER A 652 1.93 13.72 12.19
CA SER A 652 3.24 13.80 11.54
C SER A 652 3.56 15.26 11.23
N ALA A 653 4.73 15.71 11.61
CA ALA A 653 5.19 17.07 11.33
C ALA A 653 6.69 17.10 11.08
N GLY A 654 7.12 18.04 10.25
CA GLY A 654 8.53 18.23 9.99
C GLY A 654 8.86 19.66 9.59
N LYS A 655 10.14 19.99 9.69
CA LYS A 655 10.68 21.30 9.36
C LYS A 655 12.03 21.17 8.65
N VAL A 656 12.12 21.84 7.53
CA VAL A 656 13.38 22.05 6.83
C VAL A 656 14.08 23.26 7.45
N LEU A 657 15.29 23.07 7.93
CA LEU A 657 16.11 24.09 8.59
C LEU A 657 17.23 24.57 7.64
N PRO A 658 17.87 25.72 7.96
CA PRO A 658 19.00 26.22 7.18
C PRO A 658 20.10 25.17 7.01
N ARG A 659 20.89 25.30 5.94
CA ARG A 659 21.97 24.37 5.57
C ARG A 659 21.48 22.94 5.25
N ASN A 660 20.24 22.78 4.75
CA ASN A 660 19.65 21.52 4.30
C ASN A 660 19.55 20.45 5.40
N TRP A 661 19.24 20.82 6.63
CA TRP A 661 18.78 19.94 7.67
C TRP A 661 17.28 19.75 7.55
N ASN A 662 16.82 18.52 7.76
CA ASN A 662 15.39 18.22 7.90
C ASN A 662 15.17 17.41 9.18
N PHE A 663 14.20 17.82 9.98
CA PHE A 663 13.75 17.11 11.18
C PHE A 663 12.28 16.81 11.04
N SER A 664 11.88 15.59 11.33
CA SER A 664 10.48 15.21 11.37
C SER A 664 10.20 14.26 12.52
N ALA A 665 8.95 14.27 12.98
CA ALA A 665 8.43 13.40 14.01
C ALA A 665 7.05 12.88 13.58
N ARG A 666 6.75 11.64 13.95
CA ARG A 666 5.43 11.04 13.79
C ARG A 666 5.01 10.34 15.08
N PHE A 667 3.89 10.76 15.63
CA PHE A 667 3.20 10.01 16.66
C PHE A 667 2.01 9.29 16.07
N ARG A 668 1.85 8.01 16.38
CA ARG A 668 0.71 7.21 15.99
C ARG A 668 0.15 6.47 17.18
N MET A 669 -1.18 6.41 17.27
CA MET A 669 -1.93 5.61 18.23
C MET A 669 -3.05 4.87 17.49
N GLN A 670 -3.26 3.62 17.85
CA GLN A 670 -4.35 2.79 17.35
C GLN A 670 -4.93 1.98 18.51
N SER A 671 -6.25 1.95 18.64
CA SER A 671 -6.93 1.08 19.61
C SER A 671 -6.58 -0.38 19.34
N GLY A 672 -6.46 -1.17 20.39
CA GLY A 672 -6.21 -2.61 20.28
C GLY A 672 -7.21 -3.30 19.37
N LEU A 673 -6.70 -4.17 18.51
CA LEU A 673 -7.50 -5.02 17.64
C LEU A 673 -8.23 -6.08 18.47
N PRO A 674 -9.35 -6.63 17.97
CA PRO A 674 -10.01 -7.76 18.60
C PRO A 674 -9.09 -8.97 18.69
N GLU A 675 -9.16 -9.68 19.81
CA GLU A 675 -8.39 -10.88 20.09
C GLU A 675 -9.29 -11.99 20.63
N THR A 676 -8.99 -13.21 20.23
CA THR A 676 -9.64 -14.42 20.73
C THR A 676 -8.73 -15.05 21.77
N PRO A 677 -9.18 -15.23 23.02
CA PRO A 677 -8.36 -15.85 24.08
C PRO A 677 -8.01 -17.31 23.74
N TYR A 678 -6.98 -17.84 24.39
CA TYR A 678 -6.60 -19.22 24.23
C TYR A 678 -7.44 -20.15 25.11
N ASP A 679 -7.77 -21.31 24.57
CA ASP A 679 -8.26 -22.47 25.31
C ASP A 679 -7.05 -23.30 25.81
N LEU A 680 -6.53 -22.94 26.99
CA LEU A 680 -5.34 -23.58 27.54
C LEU A 680 -5.57 -25.06 27.88
N VAL A 681 -6.79 -25.44 28.23
CA VAL A 681 -7.12 -26.81 28.58
C VAL A 681 -7.02 -27.72 27.35
N ARG A 682 -7.65 -27.35 26.23
CA ARG A 682 -7.50 -28.11 24.99
C ARG A 682 -6.08 -27.99 24.42
N SER A 683 -5.42 -26.85 24.59
CA SER A 683 -4.05 -26.63 24.14
C SER A 683 -3.04 -27.56 24.82
N SER A 684 -3.27 -27.93 26.08
CA SER A 684 -2.36 -28.82 26.83
C SER A 684 -2.34 -30.24 26.29
N SER A 685 -3.37 -30.69 25.59
CA SER A 685 -3.45 -32.07 25.03
C SER A 685 -2.27 -32.37 24.12
N VAL A 686 -1.53 -33.44 24.40
CA VAL A 686 -0.36 -33.87 23.63
C VAL A 686 -0.67 -34.06 22.14
N PRO A 687 -1.73 -34.80 21.73
CA PRO A 687 -2.08 -34.92 20.32
C PRO A 687 -2.39 -33.61 19.64
N ILE A 688 -3.08 -32.70 20.33
CA ILE A 688 -3.47 -31.41 19.80
C ILE A 688 -2.26 -30.50 19.65
N TRP A 689 -1.43 -30.39 20.69
CA TRP A 689 -0.24 -29.55 20.63
C TRP A 689 0.73 -29.96 19.54
N ASN A 690 0.96 -31.28 19.38
CA ASN A 690 1.92 -31.79 18.40
C ASN A 690 1.53 -31.47 16.95
N ILE A 691 0.26 -31.12 16.71
CA ILE A 691 -0.23 -30.71 15.39
C ILE A 691 -0.30 -29.19 15.29
N ASN A 692 -0.90 -28.53 16.30
CA ASN A 692 -1.06 -27.08 16.26
C ASN A 692 0.26 -26.32 16.49
N ASN A 693 1.20 -26.97 17.18
CA ASN A 693 2.51 -26.42 17.54
C ASN A 693 2.41 -25.06 18.25
N GLY A 694 1.39 -24.89 19.07
CA GLY A 694 1.06 -23.71 19.83
C GLY A 694 -0.33 -23.75 20.45
N PRO A 695 -0.74 -22.71 21.20
CA PRO A 695 -2.04 -22.68 21.84
C PRO A 695 -3.18 -22.53 20.83
N LEU A 696 -4.31 -23.16 21.10
CA LEU A 696 -5.57 -23.02 20.37
C LEU A 696 -6.31 -21.77 20.82
N GLN A 697 -6.96 -21.10 19.89
CA GLN A 697 -7.92 -20.03 20.19
C GLN A 697 -9.27 -20.63 20.65
N ASP A 698 -9.89 -20.02 21.64
CA ASP A 698 -11.24 -20.36 22.09
C ASP A 698 -12.28 -19.66 21.20
N PHE A 699 -12.69 -20.33 20.12
CA PHE A 699 -13.67 -19.79 19.18
C PHE A 699 -15.05 -19.52 19.79
N THR A 700 -15.36 -20.07 20.99
CA THR A 700 -16.59 -19.69 21.71
C THR A 700 -16.54 -18.26 22.25
N LYS A 701 -15.34 -17.71 22.34
CA LYS A 701 -15.05 -16.33 22.76
C LYS A 701 -14.37 -15.53 21.65
N LEU A 702 -14.77 -15.79 20.41
CA LEU A 702 -14.19 -15.16 19.23
C LEU A 702 -14.23 -13.62 19.36
N ASN A 703 -13.07 -12.97 19.18
CA ASN A 703 -12.90 -11.52 19.20
C ASN A 703 -13.52 -10.82 20.44
N SER A 704 -13.64 -11.56 21.56
CA SER A 704 -14.27 -11.05 22.80
C SER A 704 -13.36 -10.11 23.62
N GLN A 705 -12.06 -10.18 23.38
CA GLN A 705 -11.05 -9.34 24.06
C GLN A 705 -10.48 -8.31 23.10
N ARG A 706 -9.74 -7.37 23.66
CA ARG A 706 -9.00 -6.36 22.91
C ARG A 706 -7.54 -6.39 23.30
N GLY A 707 -6.70 -6.29 22.29
CA GLY A 707 -5.28 -6.06 22.47
C GLY A 707 -4.99 -4.72 23.17
N ASN A 708 -3.74 -4.49 23.43
CA ASN A 708 -3.28 -3.21 24.00
C ASN A 708 -3.45 -2.08 22.97
N VAL A 709 -3.59 -0.86 23.45
CA VAL A 709 -3.48 0.32 22.60
C VAL A 709 -2.06 0.37 22.03
N ALA A 710 -1.94 0.23 20.71
CA ALA A 710 -0.67 0.37 20.02
C ALA A 710 -0.36 1.85 19.84
N HIS A 711 0.80 2.30 20.33
CA HIS A 711 1.25 3.68 20.13
C HIS A 711 2.77 3.73 19.98
N GLN A 712 3.24 4.68 19.17
CA GLN A 712 4.67 4.86 18.93
C GLN A 712 4.97 6.31 18.56
N LEU A 713 6.18 6.74 18.89
CA LEU A 713 6.80 7.98 18.40
C LEU A 713 7.99 7.62 17.55
N ASP A 714 8.01 8.14 16.34
CA ASP A 714 9.11 7.99 15.40
C ASP A 714 9.79 9.34 15.19
N LEU A 715 11.11 9.36 15.09
CA LEU A 715 11.89 10.56 14.86
C LEU A 715 12.82 10.35 13.69
N ARG A 716 12.87 11.31 12.78
CA ARG A 716 13.78 11.30 11.65
C ARG A 716 14.56 12.61 11.55
N THR A 717 15.82 12.48 11.26
CA THR A 717 16.69 13.59 10.88
C THR A 717 17.46 13.24 9.64
N GLU A 718 17.66 14.22 8.78
CA GLU A 718 18.55 14.08 7.64
C GLU A 718 19.33 15.36 7.38
N LYS A 719 20.53 15.20 6.84
CA LYS A 719 21.41 16.26 6.44
C LYS A 719 21.89 16.01 5.02
N LYS A 720 21.70 17.01 4.16
CA LYS A 720 22.11 17.00 2.76
C LYS A 720 23.30 17.92 2.55
N TRP A 721 24.36 17.39 1.93
CA TRP A 721 25.52 18.15 1.45
C TRP A 721 25.52 18.13 -0.07
N VAL A 722 25.65 19.30 -0.64
CA VAL A 722 25.60 19.52 -2.09
C VAL A 722 26.99 19.89 -2.57
N PHE A 723 27.58 19.08 -3.44
CA PHE A 723 28.90 19.27 -4.03
C PHE A 723 28.79 19.65 -5.51
N LYS A 724 29.86 20.04 -6.16
CA LYS A 724 29.84 20.49 -7.56
C LYS A 724 29.24 19.50 -8.56
N LYS A 725 29.43 18.19 -8.36
CA LYS A 725 29.03 17.14 -9.31
C LYS A 725 28.14 16.08 -8.71
N TRP A 726 27.96 16.07 -7.41
CA TRP A 726 27.21 15.06 -6.70
C TRP A 726 26.65 15.58 -5.39
N GLN A 727 25.74 14.86 -4.81
CA GLN A 727 25.10 15.21 -3.56
C GLN A 727 25.19 14.00 -2.62
N PHE A 728 25.35 14.28 -1.34
CA PHE A 728 25.40 13.31 -0.26
C PHE A 728 24.32 13.63 0.76
N THR A 729 23.56 12.63 1.16
CA THR A 729 22.59 12.76 2.25
C THR A 729 22.85 11.66 3.28
N ALA A 730 22.96 12.04 4.54
CA ALA A 730 22.94 11.13 5.67
C ALA A 730 21.61 11.27 6.39
N TYR A 731 21.00 10.14 6.75
CA TYR A 731 19.75 10.12 7.51
C TYR A 731 19.79 9.16 8.68
N LEU A 732 19.03 9.49 9.72
CA LEU A 732 18.73 8.65 10.85
C LEU A 732 17.21 8.68 11.08
N ASP A 733 16.58 7.51 11.10
CA ASP A 733 15.14 7.33 11.37
C ASP A 733 15.01 6.33 12.52
N ILE A 734 14.47 6.74 13.65
CA ILE A 734 14.28 5.89 14.83
C ILE A 734 12.79 5.61 14.99
N ILE A 735 12.42 4.37 14.77
CA ILE A 735 11.04 3.90 14.94
C ILE A 735 10.83 3.51 16.40
N ASN A 736 9.70 3.94 16.98
CA ASN A 736 9.28 3.62 18.34
C ASN A 736 10.33 3.99 19.41
N VAL A 737 10.69 5.25 19.46
CA VAL A 737 11.81 5.80 20.28
C VAL A 737 11.78 5.37 21.76
N TYR A 738 10.61 5.19 22.33
CA TYR A 738 10.45 4.86 23.76
C TYR A 738 10.11 3.37 24.02
N GLY A 739 10.10 2.51 23.00
CA GLY A 739 9.85 1.08 23.19
C GLY A 739 8.49 0.79 23.84
N SER A 740 7.39 1.09 23.12
CA SER A 740 6.01 0.85 23.61
C SER A 740 5.74 -0.64 23.83
N LYS A 741 4.69 -0.96 24.58
CA LYS A 741 4.17 -2.33 24.71
C LYS A 741 3.75 -2.88 23.36
N THR A 742 3.82 -4.20 23.20
CA THR A 742 3.24 -4.90 22.04
C THR A 742 1.72 -4.65 21.98
N ALA A 743 1.21 -4.70 20.77
CA ALA A 743 -0.23 -4.51 20.54
C ALA A 743 -1.07 -5.68 21.06
N SER A 744 -0.54 -6.90 21.03
CA SER A 744 -1.24 -8.07 21.57
C SER A 744 -1.25 -8.05 23.10
N ASN A 745 -2.40 -8.40 23.67
CA ASN A 745 -2.59 -8.63 25.09
C ASN A 745 -2.64 -10.13 25.44
N LEU A 746 -2.59 -10.99 24.42
CA LEU A 746 -2.54 -12.43 24.63
C LEU A 746 -1.21 -12.85 25.27
N PRO A 747 -1.23 -13.81 26.21
CA PRO A 747 0.01 -14.31 26.80
C PRO A 747 0.85 -15.05 25.76
N VAL A 748 2.15 -15.11 25.98
CA VAL A 748 3.04 -16.05 25.29
C VAL A 748 2.85 -17.41 25.94
N VAL A 749 2.53 -18.43 25.13
CA VAL A 749 2.29 -19.79 25.63
C VAL A 749 3.15 -20.77 24.84
N ASN A 750 3.93 -21.57 25.56
CA ASN A 750 4.72 -22.68 25.01
C ASN A 750 4.71 -23.85 25.97
N LEU A 751 5.39 -24.95 25.61
CA LEU A 751 5.63 -26.08 26.49
C LEU A 751 6.71 -25.77 27.52
N GLN A 752 6.48 -26.24 28.75
CA GLN A 752 7.62 -26.46 29.65
C GLN A 752 8.45 -27.62 29.09
N ARG A 753 9.79 -27.43 29.00
CA ARG A 753 10.70 -28.39 28.38
C ARG A 753 11.64 -29.01 29.41
N ASP A 754 11.96 -30.29 29.21
CA ASP A 754 13.03 -30.96 29.93
C ASP A 754 14.43 -30.57 29.39
N ASP A 755 15.50 -31.09 30.02
CA ASP A 755 16.89 -30.82 29.63
C ASP A 755 17.20 -31.29 28.19
N ASN A 756 16.43 -32.20 27.63
CA ASN A 756 16.52 -32.66 26.22
C ASN A 756 15.66 -31.85 25.27
N GLY A 757 14.95 -30.83 25.77
CA GLY A 757 14.08 -29.97 25.00
C GLY A 757 12.73 -30.60 24.67
N ASN A 758 12.35 -31.73 25.27
CA ASN A 758 11.03 -32.33 25.07
C ASN A 758 10.00 -31.66 25.98
N GLY A 759 8.72 -31.63 25.54
CA GLY A 759 7.64 -31.16 26.37
C GLY A 759 7.41 -32.05 27.58
N VAL A 760 7.31 -31.47 28.77
CA VAL A 760 7.04 -32.20 30.01
C VAL A 760 5.58 -32.61 30.07
N ILE A 761 5.34 -33.91 30.18
CA ILE A 761 3.99 -34.47 30.29
C ILE A 761 3.56 -34.51 31.75
N GLN A 762 2.39 -33.94 32.06
CA GLN A 762 1.84 -33.83 33.40
C GLN A 762 1.38 -35.20 33.94
N ASN A 763 0.82 -36.05 33.08
CA ASN A 763 0.23 -37.36 33.40
C ASN A 763 0.85 -38.50 32.53
N PRO A 764 2.16 -38.80 32.66
CA PRO A 764 2.87 -39.71 31.75
C PRO A 764 2.33 -41.13 31.74
N ASN A 765 1.59 -41.53 32.76
CA ASN A 765 1.01 -42.87 32.88
C ASN A 765 -0.38 -43.01 32.21
N ALA A 766 -0.94 -41.91 31.73
CA ALA A 766 -2.22 -41.95 30.98
C ALA A 766 -2.00 -42.48 29.55
N PRO A 767 -3.07 -43.04 28.91
CA PRO A 767 -3.00 -43.31 27.48
C PRO A 767 -2.54 -42.12 26.69
N SER A 768 -1.80 -42.32 25.61
CA SER A 768 -1.19 -41.19 24.82
C SER A 768 -2.24 -40.21 24.28
N SER A 769 -3.48 -40.65 24.04
CA SER A 769 -4.61 -39.79 23.67
C SER A 769 -5.03 -38.78 24.75
N ASP A 770 -4.78 -39.16 26.01
CA ASP A 770 -5.27 -38.44 27.21
C ASP A 770 -4.13 -37.74 27.95
N GLN A 771 -2.92 -37.80 27.41
CA GLN A 771 -1.75 -37.10 27.97
C GLN A 771 -1.84 -35.59 27.74
N ASN A 772 -1.37 -34.84 28.74
CA ASN A 772 -1.33 -33.39 28.69
C ASN A 772 0.08 -32.90 28.97
N TYR A 773 0.52 -31.87 28.23
CA TYR A 773 1.74 -31.13 28.50
C TYR A 773 1.55 -30.13 29.65
N ILE A 774 2.61 -29.83 30.35
CA ILE A 774 2.70 -28.65 31.21
C ILE A 774 2.98 -27.45 30.32
N LEU A 775 2.09 -26.46 30.35
CA LEU A 775 2.24 -25.23 29.59
C LEU A 775 3.01 -24.17 30.41
N GLU A 776 3.95 -23.51 29.77
CA GLU A 776 4.61 -22.32 30.27
C GLU A 776 3.89 -21.08 29.72
N VAL A 777 3.45 -20.20 30.61
CA VAL A 777 2.69 -18.99 30.24
C VAL A 777 3.46 -17.76 30.69
N GLY A 778 3.83 -16.92 29.75
CA GLY A 778 4.59 -15.70 29.99
C GLY A 778 3.89 -14.45 29.43
N GLN A 779 4.50 -13.30 29.66
CA GLN A 779 4.05 -12.04 29.11
C GLN A 779 4.76 -11.74 27.79
N GLN A 780 4.12 -10.95 26.96
CA GLN A 780 4.73 -10.39 25.75
C GLN A 780 5.86 -9.42 26.11
N ASP A 781 6.93 -9.49 25.38
CA ASP A 781 8.04 -8.53 25.48
C ASP A 781 7.62 -7.14 24.99
N LYS A 782 8.31 -6.10 25.48
CA LYS A 782 8.13 -4.75 24.95
C LYS A 782 8.77 -4.65 23.56
N ASN A 783 8.19 -3.83 22.70
CA ASN A 783 8.83 -3.48 21.44
C ASN A 783 10.11 -2.68 21.70
N MET A 784 11.15 -2.95 20.95
CA MET A 784 12.40 -2.19 21.02
C MET A 784 12.39 -1.01 20.05
N PRO A 785 13.10 0.09 20.36
CA PRO A 785 13.42 1.11 19.36
C PRO A 785 14.24 0.51 18.22
N ILE A 786 13.86 0.83 16.98
CA ILE A 786 14.57 0.33 15.80
C ILE A 786 15.21 1.51 15.08
N PRO A 787 16.54 1.67 15.13
CA PRO A 787 17.22 2.69 14.38
C PRO A 787 17.46 2.24 12.94
N TYR A 788 17.12 3.07 11.99
CA TYR A 788 17.52 2.96 10.59
C TYR A 788 18.39 4.15 10.24
N PHE A 789 19.57 3.91 9.73
CA PHE A 789 20.45 4.96 9.24
C PHE A 789 20.99 4.57 7.86
N GLY A 790 21.35 5.56 7.10
CA GLY A 790 21.92 5.32 5.79
C GLY A 790 22.46 6.58 5.13
N PHE A 791 23.11 6.33 4.02
CA PHE A 791 23.79 7.29 3.19
C PHE A 791 23.29 7.20 1.76
N ILE A 792 23.02 8.35 1.17
CA ILE A 792 22.52 8.47 -0.19
C ILE A 792 23.52 9.28 -0.99
N PHE A 793 23.94 8.73 -2.10
CA PHE A 793 24.86 9.35 -3.06
C PHE A 793 24.13 9.57 -4.39
N GLU A 794 24.13 10.77 -4.92
CA GLU A 794 23.48 11.11 -6.19
C GLU A 794 24.46 11.86 -7.10
N PHE A 795 24.55 11.40 -8.39
CA PHE A 795 25.53 11.90 -9.38
C PHE A 795 24.87 12.41 -10.65
#